data_9cddac14bceddfced801153ca2bc0033
#
_entry.id   9cddac14bceddfced801153ca2bc0033
#
_cell.length_a   1.000
_cell.length_b   1.000
_cell.length_c   1.000
_cell.angle_alpha   90.00
_cell.angle_beta   90.00
_cell.angle_gamma   90.00
#
_symmetry.space_group_name_H-M   'P 1'
#
loop_
_entity.id
_entity.type
_entity.pdbx_description
1 polymer ?
#
loop_
_entity_poly.entity_id
_entity_poly.type
_entity_poly.pdbx_seq_one_letter_code
_entity_poly.pdbx_strand_id
1 'polypeptide(L)'
;MSENQGQVPEGAPESEKEGYQERYDLSVARLKEMQAEETTAEPFREYFRQMAGFALQLAEISRQIMDGSWRRLSLGRLQEGNHALYADILPEHYEKSYANPAYAGAVFGEEWGKLLSFLYAELRGGIAFAFECRPDYLTILNELLIQVYNHFEGGIPTTESIKDIFYWYASDYCDIFLTERIEEQLYPMQSFAADVILCEDLDDERYLYRFGEYITENELGTARHLRSLPLETLKKMADVYTEGYRIGFINTGKDLSKKSVVDIRYRLGFERVVKLAIENFEKMGLAPVIYRAASGVVTKRGQRKTGFWGASANKQYDYDHRQDEALFLDKRYMDRKLDVLRHVYEESRRQAAQYAGPALIETFGEKPFSPEVKKEANSYTEAQRELSLQYDSRSGQITNQFIKGEERSFTIIAFPVPEIGEQYAEIFDEVIRINTLDARLYETVQQRMIDALDQGQYVHILGKGKNETDIRVQLYRLEDPEKETIFENCVADVNIPVGEIFTSPVLEGTEGVLHVSRVYLNELQYKDLKLRFQDGRITDYTCSNFENEEDNRKYVSDNVLHNHPTLPLGEFAIGTNTTAYVAGRKYQIEEKLPILIAEKTGPHFAVGDTCYSWSEDIRVYNPNGKEIVAKDNSISVLRKEDPEKAYFQCHTDITIPYEELDEISVVTKEGKRIILLKNGRFVLPGTEVLNEPLERWEKNAEGRNCNGQ
;
A
#
# COMPACT_ATOMS: atom_id res chain seq x y z
N MET A 1 -4.52 -36.80 3.98
CA MET A 1 -5.97 -36.58 4.04
C MET A 1 -6.30 -36.37 5.51
N SER A 2 -6.20 -35.12 5.97
CA SER A 2 -6.74 -34.69 7.26
C SER A 2 -7.89 -33.72 6.95
N GLU A 3 -9.08 -34.07 7.39
CA GLU A 3 -10.27 -33.25 7.35
C GLU A 3 -10.02 -32.03 8.23
N ASN A 4 -9.69 -30.87 7.62
CA ASN A 4 -9.69 -29.60 8.30
C ASN A 4 -11.14 -29.10 8.41
N GLN A 5 -11.75 -29.41 9.55
CA GLN A 5 -12.98 -28.75 10.01
C GLN A 5 -12.61 -27.32 10.41
N GLY A 6 -13.45 -26.33 10.06
CA GLY A 6 -13.28 -24.92 10.40
C GLY A 6 -12.87 -24.71 11.86
N GLN A 7 -11.69 -24.12 12.06
CA GLN A 7 -11.06 -24.07 13.38
C GLN A 7 -11.43 -22.79 14.11
N VAL A 8 -12.26 -22.91 15.13
CA VAL A 8 -12.14 -22.15 16.39
C VAL A 8 -10.72 -22.39 16.93
N PRO A 9 -10.05 -21.42 17.61
CA PRO A 9 -8.67 -21.59 18.05
C PRO A 9 -8.37 -22.96 18.64
N GLU A 10 -7.31 -23.63 18.19
CA GLU A 10 -6.90 -24.98 18.65
C GLU A 10 -6.46 -24.99 20.13
N GLY A 11 -7.21 -24.39 21.00
CA GLY A 11 -6.96 -24.34 22.43
C GLY A 11 -8.20 -23.99 23.24
N ALA A 12 -9.28 -23.58 22.57
CA ALA A 12 -10.53 -23.32 23.29
C ALA A 12 -11.14 -24.63 23.78
N PRO A 13 -11.61 -24.69 25.02
CA PRO A 13 -12.34 -25.86 25.54
C PRO A 13 -13.52 -26.21 24.64
N GLU A 14 -13.82 -27.49 24.49
CA GLU A 14 -14.94 -27.98 23.65
C GLU A 14 -16.27 -27.32 24.00
N SER A 15 -16.46 -26.96 25.28
CA SER A 15 -17.60 -26.22 25.79
C SER A 15 -17.72 -24.77 25.28
N GLU A 16 -16.59 -24.12 24.96
CA GLU A 16 -16.61 -22.76 24.37
C GLU A 16 -16.97 -22.85 22.88
N LYS A 17 -16.46 -23.83 22.17
CA LYS A 17 -16.79 -24.09 20.76
C LYS A 17 -18.28 -24.37 20.57
N GLU A 18 -18.86 -25.18 21.45
CA GLU A 18 -20.31 -25.46 21.48
C GLU A 18 -21.13 -24.18 21.75
N GLY A 19 -20.67 -23.33 22.67
CA GLY A 19 -21.32 -22.06 22.99
C GLY A 19 -21.34 -21.06 21.83
N TYR A 20 -20.27 -20.95 21.06
CA TYR A 20 -20.23 -20.10 19.87
C TYR A 20 -21.14 -20.61 18.76
N GLN A 21 -21.20 -21.91 18.53
CA GLN A 21 -22.07 -22.49 17.52
C GLN A 21 -23.55 -22.31 17.87
N GLU A 22 -23.94 -22.48 19.13
CA GLU A 22 -25.32 -22.26 19.59
C GLU A 22 -25.74 -20.77 19.39
N ARG A 23 -24.88 -19.81 19.75
CA ARG A 23 -25.15 -18.39 19.51
C ARG A 23 -25.30 -18.09 18.03
N TYR A 24 -24.44 -18.67 17.17
CA TYR A 24 -24.55 -18.52 15.73
C TYR A 24 -25.88 -19.02 15.20
N ASP A 25 -26.28 -20.25 15.58
CA ASP A 25 -27.51 -20.84 15.12
C ASP A 25 -28.74 -20.05 15.59
N LEU A 26 -28.72 -19.54 16.82
CA LEU A 26 -29.78 -18.63 17.34
C LEU A 26 -29.83 -17.30 16.57
N SER A 27 -28.69 -16.72 16.26
CA SER A 27 -28.64 -15.48 15.48
C SER A 27 -29.20 -15.69 14.07
N VAL A 28 -28.84 -16.78 13.40
CA VAL A 28 -29.38 -17.14 12.08
C VAL A 28 -30.88 -17.41 12.14
N ALA A 29 -31.38 -18.05 13.19
CA ALA A 29 -32.79 -18.26 13.38
C ALA A 29 -33.56 -16.91 13.53
N ARG A 30 -33.03 -15.98 14.35
CA ARG A 30 -33.61 -14.64 14.52
C ARG A 30 -33.62 -13.83 13.24
N LEU A 31 -32.55 -13.90 12.42
CA LEU A 31 -32.50 -13.24 11.12
C LEU A 31 -33.61 -13.73 10.15
N LYS A 32 -33.95 -15.02 10.19
CA LYS A 32 -35.09 -15.57 9.42
C LYS A 32 -36.44 -15.00 9.86
N GLU A 33 -36.61 -14.82 11.16
CA GLU A 33 -37.83 -14.17 11.73
C GLU A 33 -37.89 -12.71 11.28
N MET A 34 -36.80 -11.94 11.45
CA MET A 34 -36.70 -10.53 11.03
C MET A 34 -37.06 -10.32 9.55
N GLN A 35 -36.69 -11.25 8.69
CA GLN A 35 -37.00 -11.15 7.25
C GLN A 35 -38.50 -11.26 6.99
N ALA A 36 -39.24 -11.99 7.84
CA ALA A 36 -40.67 -12.24 7.70
C ALA A 36 -41.55 -11.24 8.48
N GLU A 37 -40.98 -10.57 9.50
CA GLU A 37 -41.72 -9.68 10.39
C GLU A 37 -42.14 -8.36 9.73
N GLU A 38 -43.23 -7.78 10.25
CA GLU A 38 -43.75 -6.46 9.83
C GLU A 38 -43.81 -5.47 11.00
N THR A 39 -42.97 -5.68 12.02
CA THR A 39 -42.97 -4.93 13.29
C THR A 39 -42.37 -3.52 13.12
N THR A 40 -41.53 -3.29 12.14
CA THR A 40 -40.92 -1.99 11.89
C THR A 40 -41.66 -1.18 10.83
N ALA A 41 -41.57 0.15 10.90
CA ALA A 41 -42.19 1.06 9.94
C ALA A 41 -41.38 1.18 8.65
N GLU A 42 -42.08 1.48 7.52
CA GLU A 42 -41.37 1.91 6.29
C GLU A 42 -40.71 3.30 6.50
N PRO A 43 -39.58 3.58 5.87
CA PRO A 43 -38.79 2.71 4.94
C PRO A 43 -37.83 1.75 5.63
N PHE A 44 -37.75 1.73 6.95
CA PHE A 44 -36.77 0.92 7.72
C PHE A 44 -37.03 -0.58 7.56
N ARG A 45 -38.30 -1.00 7.40
CA ARG A 45 -38.65 -2.41 7.21
C ARG A 45 -37.94 -3.02 6.00
N GLU A 46 -37.98 -2.33 4.86
CA GLU A 46 -37.33 -2.82 3.64
C GLU A 46 -35.81 -2.92 3.82
N TYR A 47 -35.20 -1.92 4.49
CA TYR A 47 -33.79 -1.94 4.83
C TYR A 47 -33.42 -3.18 5.66
N PHE A 48 -34.13 -3.44 6.75
CA PHE A 48 -33.83 -4.59 7.61
C PHE A 48 -34.09 -5.93 6.94
N ARG A 49 -35.10 -6.04 6.07
CA ARG A 49 -35.32 -7.23 5.24
C ARG A 49 -34.15 -7.51 4.33
N GLN A 50 -33.63 -6.48 3.68
CA GLN A 50 -32.45 -6.62 2.81
C GLN A 50 -31.22 -7.03 3.60
N MET A 51 -30.99 -6.41 4.76
CA MET A 51 -29.84 -6.74 5.61
C MET A 51 -29.91 -8.16 6.17
N ALA A 52 -31.06 -8.57 6.68
CA ALA A 52 -31.27 -9.94 7.12
C ALA A 52 -31.08 -10.95 5.98
N GLY A 53 -31.59 -10.64 4.79
CA GLY A 53 -31.38 -11.45 3.58
C GLY A 53 -29.91 -11.60 3.22
N PHE A 54 -29.15 -10.54 3.27
CA PHE A 54 -27.70 -10.57 3.03
C PHE A 54 -26.95 -11.40 4.08
N ALA A 55 -27.25 -11.23 5.37
CA ALA A 55 -26.64 -12.03 6.44
C ALA A 55 -26.98 -13.53 6.31
N LEU A 56 -28.21 -13.87 5.91
CA LEU A 56 -28.60 -15.25 5.60
C LEU A 56 -27.88 -15.82 4.37
N GLN A 57 -27.60 -15.00 3.35
CA GLN A 57 -26.77 -15.39 2.21
C GLN A 57 -25.37 -15.73 2.65
N LEU A 58 -24.76 -14.94 3.55
CA LEU A 58 -23.44 -15.23 4.11
C LEU A 58 -23.44 -16.55 4.90
N ALA A 59 -24.48 -16.81 5.69
CA ALA A 59 -24.64 -18.06 6.41
C ALA A 59 -24.70 -19.27 5.46
N GLU A 60 -25.42 -19.15 4.34
CA GLU A 60 -25.50 -20.19 3.31
C GLU A 60 -24.15 -20.42 2.61
N ILE A 61 -23.41 -19.36 2.28
CA ILE A 61 -22.05 -19.46 1.70
C ILE A 61 -21.13 -20.19 2.68
N SER A 62 -21.10 -19.77 3.94
CA SER A 62 -20.28 -20.45 4.97
C SER A 62 -20.61 -21.94 5.08
N ARG A 63 -21.89 -22.29 5.09
CA ARG A 63 -22.32 -23.70 5.07
C ARG A 63 -21.83 -24.46 3.84
N GLN A 64 -21.93 -23.87 2.64
CA GLN A 64 -21.49 -24.50 1.38
C GLN A 64 -19.96 -24.69 1.35
N ILE A 65 -19.20 -23.81 1.99
CA ILE A 65 -17.75 -23.95 2.09
C ILE A 65 -17.40 -25.06 3.05
N MET A 66 -18.05 -25.12 4.24
CA MET A 66 -17.84 -26.15 5.24
C MET A 66 -18.19 -27.56 4.73
N ASP A 67 -19.31 -27.73 4.01
CA ASP A 67 -19.71 -29.03 3.45
C ASP A 67 -19.03 -29.38 2.12
N GLY A 68 -18.16 -28.50 1.60
CA GLY A 68 -17.41 -28.69 0.37
C GLY A 68 -18.26 -28.56 -0.90
N SER A 69 -19.54 -28.18 -0.83
CA SER A 69 -20.39 -27.99 -2.01
C SER A 69 -19.93 -26.82 -2.87
N TRP A 70 -19.38 -25.78 -2.25
CA TRP A 70 -18.78 -24.64 -2.97
C TRP A 70 -17.71 -25.07 -3.98
N ARG A 71 -16.81 -25.98 -3.60
CA ARG A 71 -15.74 -26.51 -4.48
C ARG A 71 -16.27 -27.27 -5.70
N ARG A 72 -17.50 -27.76 -5.65
CA ARG A 72 -18.14 -28.51 -6.74
C ARG A 72 -18.85 -27.61 -7.77
N LEU A 73 -18.98 -26.32 -7.49
CA LEU A 73 -19.59 -25.38 -8.42
C LEU A 73 -18.72 -25.20 -9.67
N SER A 74 -19.39 -25.05 -10.82
CA SER A 74 -18.70 -24.69 -12.06
C SER A 74 -18.17 -23.25 -12.01
N LEU A 75 -17.13 -22.94 -12.80
CA LEU A 75 -16.57 -21.60 -12.89
C LEU A 75 -17.66 -20.54 -13.15
N GLY A 76 -18.58 -20.78 -14.10
CA GLY A 76 -19.67 -19.85 -14.38
C GLY A 76 -20.57 -19.60 -13.17
N ARG A 77 -20.87 -20.64 -12.37
CA ARG A 77 -21.66 -20.48 -11.13
C ARG A 77 -20.92 -19.68 -10.06
N LEU A 78 -19.60 -19.85 -9.96
CA LEU A 78 -18.78 -19.07 -9.03
C LEU A 78 -18.70 -17.60 -9.46
N GLN A 79 -18.59 -17.34 -10.76
CA GLN A 79 -18.61 -15.98 -11.31
C GLN A 79 -19.97 -15.29 -11.06
N GLU A 80 -21.08 -15.98 -11.38
CA GLU A 80 -22.44 -15.49 -11.09
C GLU A 80 -22.63 -15.19 -9.60
N GLY A 81 -22.20 -16.09 -8.72
CA GLY A 81 -22.29 -15.94 -7.26
C GLY A 81 -21.43 -14.79 -6.75
N ASN A 82 -20.21 -14.66 -7.23
CA ASN A 82 -19.30 -13.56 -6.88
C ASN A 82 -19.89 -12.21 -7.30
N HIS A 83 -20.35 -12.08 -8.55
CA HIS A 83 -21.01 -10.87 -9.03
C HIS A 83 -22.26 -10.54 -8.19
N ALA A 84 -23.13 -11.53 -7.92
CA ALA A 84 -24.36 -11.32 -7.14
C ALA A 84 -24.08 -10.87 -5.71
N LEU A 85 -22.99 -11.35 -5.10
CA LEU A 85 -22.58 -10.99 -3.73
C LEU A 85 -22.16 -9.50 -3.61
N TYR A 86 -21.69 -8.91 -4.70
CA TYR A 86 -21.24 -7.51 -4.74
C TYR A 86 -22.17 -6.60 -5.55
N ALA A 87 -23.23 -7.13 -6.17
CA ALA A 87 -24.07 -6.43 -7.14
C ALA A 87 -24.62 -5.09 -6.65
N ASP A 88 -25.00 -5.02 -5.38
CA ASP A 88 -25.60 -3.85 -4.73
C ASP A 88 -24.66 -2.65 -4.58
N ILE A 89 -23.36 -2.88 -4.55
CA ILE A 89 -22.35 -1.82 -4.48
C ILE A 89 -21.64 -1.56 -5.80
N LEU A 90 -21.87 -2.38 -6.84
CA LEU A 90 -21.29 -2.12 -8.16
C LEU A 90 -21.73 -0.75 -8.71
N PRO A 91 -20.89 -0.06 -9.50
CA PRO A 91 -21.17 1.29 -9.97
C PRO A 91 -22.56 1.48 -10.59
N GLU A 92 -23.05 0.48 -11.34
CA GLU A 92 -24.35 0.50 -12.02
C GLU A 92 -25.55 0.44 -11.06
N HIS A 93 -25.38 -0.02 -9.83
CA HIS A 93 -26.44 -0.16 -8.83
C HIS A 93 -26.25 0.75 -7.61
N TYR A 94 -25.03 1.27 -7.41
CA TYR A 94 -24.65 2.00 -6.22
C TYR A 94 -25.50 3.25 -5.95
N GLU A 95 -25.97 3.94 -6.98
CA GLU A 95 -26.84 5.12 -6.82
C GLU A 95 -28.13 4.85 -6.02
N LYS A 96 -28.60 3.60 -6.02
CA LYS A 96 -29.81 3.17 -5.31
C LYS A 96 -29.53 2.18 -4.18
N SER A 97 -28.30 2.02 -3.81
CA SER A 97 -27.87 1.16 -2.69
C SER A 97 -27.98 1.90 -1.37
N TYR A 98 -28.44 1.24 -0.31
CA TYR A 98 -28.37 1.75 1.06
C TYR A 98 -26.93 1.91 1.57
N ALA A 99 -25.96 1.28 0.90
CA ALA A 99 -24.54 1.54 1.11
C ALA A 99 -24.11 2.93 0.65
N ASN A 100 -24.88 3.58 -0.24
CA ASN A 100 -24.58 4.93 -0.72
C ASN A 100 -25.13 5.96 0.29
N PRO A 101 -24.27 6.72 0.98
CA PRO A 101 -24.70 7.69 1.99
C PRO A 101 -25.71 8.71 1.48
N ALA A 102 -25.58 9.15 0.21
CA ALA A 102 -26.51 10.10 -0.39
C ALA A 102 -27.90 9.49 -0.59
N TYR A 103 -27.99 8.23 -1.06
CA TYR A 103 -29.26 7.53 -1.19
C TYR A 103 -29.87 7.22 0.17
N ALA A 104 -29.10 6.71 1.11
CA ALA A 104 -29.56 6.44 2.47
C ALA A 104 -30.07 7.72 3.15
N GLY A 105 -29.35 8.84 2.97
CA GLY A 105 -29.77 10.16 3.46
C GLY A 105 -31.08 10.65 2.84
N ALA A 106 -31.29 10.40 1.55
CA ALA A 106 -32.54 10.74 0.84
C ALA A 106 -33.74 9.91 1.33
N VAL A 107 -33.51 8.63 1.67
CA VAL A 107 -34.57 7.71 2.11
C VAL A 107 -34.91 7.89 3.60
N PHE A 108 -33.89 7.99 4.46
CA PHE A 108 -34.07 7.94 5.92
C PHE A 108 -33.91 9.31 6.61
N GLY A 109 -33.45 10.31 5.90
CA GLY A 109 -32.97 11.58 6.47
C GLY A 109 -31.47 11.53 6.80
N GLU A 110 -30.84 12.69 6.88
CA GLU A 110 -29.37 12.84 6.93
C GLU A 110 -28.72 12.03 8.06
N GLU A 111 -29.21 12.15 9.29
CA GLU A 111 -28.59 11.45 10.43
C GLU A 111 -28.79 9.92 10.36
N TRP A 112 -30.00 9.46 10.04
CA TRP A 112 -30.27 8.04 9.85
C TRP A 112 -29.54 7.45 8.67
N GLY A 113 -29.40 8.21 7.59
CA GLY A 113 -28.64 7.80 6.41
C GLY A 113 -27.19 7.46 6.76
N LYS A 114 -26.52 8.29 7.56
CA LYS A 114 -25.16 8.06 8.04
C LYS A 114 -25.02 6.77 8.87
N LEU A 115 -25.97 6.54 9.78
CA LEU A 115 -25.95 5.37 10.67
C LEU A 115 -26.22 4.07 9.89
N LEU A 116 -27.24 4.08 9.03
CA LEU A 116 -27.67 2.87 8.33
C LEU A 116 -26.73 2.52 7.17
N SER A 117 -26.14 3.50 6.48
CA SER A 117 -25.10 3.23 5.48
C SER A 117 -23.83 2.65 6.10
N PHE A 118 -23.43 3.12 7.29
CA PHE A 118 -22.37 2.50 8.07
C PHE A 118 -22.68 1.04 8.41
N LEU A 119 -23.86 0.77 9.02
CA LEU A 119 -24.25 -0.60 9.37
C LEU A 119 -24.26 -1.51 8.16
N TYR A 120 -24.72 -1.00 7.01
CA TYR A 120 -24.67 -1.73 5.73
C TYR A 120 -23.24 -2.10 5.35
N ALA A 121 -22.34 -1.13 5.39
CA ALA A 121 -20.93 -1.34 5.03
C ALA A 121 -20.23 -2.30 6.00
N GLU A 122 -20.49 -2.19 7.31
CA GLU A 122 -19.89 -3.07 8.32
C GLU A 122 -20.34 -4.52 8.16
N LEU A 123 -21.63 -4.78 7.91
CA LEU A 123 -22.13 -6.12 7.65
C LEU A 123 -21.53 -6.76 6.39
N ARG A 124 -21.13 -5.98 5.39
CA ARG A 124 -20.43 -6.50 4.21
C ARG A 124 -19.05 -7.06 4.53
N GLY A 125 -18.43 -6.60 5.62
CA GLY A 125 -17.21 -7.22 6.16
C GLY A 125 -17.37 -8.71 6.48
N GLY A 126 -18.61 -9.16 6.74
CA GLY A 126 -18.95 -10.56 6.94
C GLY A 126 -18.68 -11.48 5.75
N ILE A 127 -18.51 -10.94 4.53
CA ILE A 127 -18.12 -11.75 3.35
C ILE A 127 -16.83 -12.51 3.66
N ALA A 128 -15.80 -11.82 4.17
CA ALA A 128 -14.54 -12.43 4.55
C ALA A 128 -14.74 -13.61 5.51
N PHE A 129 -15.48 -13.38 6.57
CA PHE A 129 -15.72 -14.37 7.62
C PHE A 129 -16.56 -15.57 7.15
N ALA A 130 -17.46 -15.37 6.19
CA ALA A 130 -18.19 -16.47 5.57
C ALA A 130 -17.26 -17.41 4.78
N PHE A 131 -16.31 -16.86 4.01
CA PHE A 131 -15.36 -17.65 3.23
C PHE A 131 -14.27 -18.31 4.09
N GLU A 132 -13.91 -17.70 5.20
CA GLU A 132 -12.93 -18.24 6.17
C GLU A 132 -13.58 -19.17 7.21
N CYS A 133 -14.89 -19.42 7.10
CA CYS A 133 -15.65 -20.26 8.03
C CYS A 133 -15.53 -19.80 9.49
N ARG A 134 -15.74 -18.51 9.73
CA ARG A 134 -15.66 -17.85 11.03
C ARG A 134 -17.06 -17.53 11.60
N PRO A 135 -17.77 -18.55 12.12
CA PRO A 135 -19.11 -18.36 12.70
C PRO A 135 -19.11 -17.41 13.91
N ASP A 136 -17.99 -17.34 14.65
CA ASP A 136 -17.78 -16.41 15.77
C ASP A 136 -17.93 -14.96 15.33
N TYR A 137 -17.26 -14.54 14.26
CA TYR A 137 -17.35 -13.18 13.70
C TYR A 137 -18.68 -12.90 13.02
N LEU A 138 -19.23 -13.90 12.31
CA LEU A 138 -20.58 -13.77 11.72
C LEU A 138 -21.62 -13.58 12.82
N THR A 139 -21.46 -14.23 13.99
CA THR A 139 -22.35 -14.03 15.15
C THR A 139 -22.30 -12.59 15.64
N ILE A 140 -21.10 -12.02 15.80
CA ILE A 140 -20.93 -10.62 16.24
C ILE A 140 -21.66 -9.66 15.30
N LEU A 141 -21.51 -9.82 13.99
CA LEU A 141 -22.19 -8.98 13.00
C LEU A 141 -23.70 -9.21 12.98
N ASN A 142 -24.16 -10.46 13.09
CA ASN A 142 -25.58 -10.79 13.18
C ASN A 142 -26.21 -10.16 14.42
N GLU A 143 -25.57 -10.28 15.57
CA GLU A 143 -26.04 -9.71 16.84
C GLU A 143 -26.08 -8.18 16.78
N LEU A 144 -25.11 -7.52 16.13
CA LEU A 144 -25.14 -6.08 15.88
C LEU A 144 -26.40 -5.69 15.08
N LEU A 145 -26.68 -6.39 13.98
CA LEU A 145 -27.88 -6.14 13.17
C LEU A 145 -29.16 -6.37 13.98
N ILE A 146 -29.24 -7.47 14.70
CA ILE A 146 -30.41 -7.83 15.55
C ILE A 146 -30.63 -6.79 16.66
N GLN A 147 -29.56 -6.34 17.31
CA GLN A 147 -29.64 -5.33 18.35
C GLN A 147 -30.17 -4.01 17.81
N VAL A 148 -29.70 -3.56 16.66
CA VAL A 148 -30.23 -2.35 16.02
C VAL A 148 -31.69 -2.54 15.63
N TYR A 149 -32.05 -3.66 14.99
CA TYR A 149 -33.45 -3.98 14.63
C TYR A 149 -34.41 -3.94 15.80
N ASN A 150 -34.06 -4.58 16.91
CA ASN A 150 -34.94 -4.64 18.11
C ASN A 150 -35.27 -3.25 18.66
N HIS A 151 -34.42 -2.24 18.48
CA HIS A 151 -34.74 -0.86 18.86
C HIS A 151 -35.82 -0.23 17.98
N PHE A 152 -36.01 -0.73 16.75
CA PHE A 152 -37.04 -0.26 15.83
C PHE A 152 -38.38 -0.96 15.99
N GLU A 153 -38.48 -2.09 16.73
CA GLU A 153 -39.76 -2.82 16.94
C GLU A 153 -40.79 -2.00 17.75
N GLY A 154 -40.33 -1.14 18.65
CA GLY A 154 -41.20 -0.27 19.46
C GLY A 154 -41.53 1.08 18.81
N GLY A 155 -41.09 1.34 17.59
CA GLY A 155 -41.13 2.61 16.88
C GLY A 155 -39.76 3.09 16.50
N ILE A 156 -39.64 4.24 15.83
CA ILE A 156 -38.36 4.80 15.44
C ILE A 156 -37.59 5.28 16.67
N PRO A 157 -36.41 4.69 17.00
CA PRO A 157 -35.61 5.08 18.17
C PRO A 157 -34.98 6.47 17.99
N THR A 158 -34.23 6.94 18.99
CA THR A 158 -33.34 8.10 18.81
C THR A 158 -32.06 7.73 18.10
N THR A 159 -31.48 8.64 17.35
CA THR A 159 -30.17 8.40 16.66
C THR A 159 -29.06 8.17 17.68
N GLU A 160 -29.14 8.81 18.86
CA GLU A 160 -28.16 8.62 19.94
C GLU A 160 -28.16 7.18 20.47
N SER A 161 -29.34 6.55 20.63
CA SER A 161 -29.38 5.15 21.10
C SER A 161 -28.72 4.17 20.11
N ILE A 162 -28.76 4.45 18.82
CA ILE A 162 -28.09 3.64 17.80
C ILE A 162 -26.58 3.98 17.74
N LYS A 163 -26.18 5.23 17.91
CA LYS A 163 -24.76 5.61 18.06
C LYS A 163 -24.13 4.91 19.27
N ASP A 164 -24.85 4.82 20.38
CA ASP A 164 -24.41 4.08 21.57
C ASP A 164 -24.18 2.59 21.26
N ILE A 165 -25.07 1.95 20.48
CA ILE A 165 -24.86 0.55 20.04
C ILE A 165 -23.58 0.43 19.23
N PHE A 166 -23.34 1.32 18.26
CA PHE A 166 -22.12 1.30 17.43
C PHE A 166 -20.86 1.57 18.24
N TYR A 167 -20.94 2.50 19.21
CA TYR A 167 -19.82 2.76 20.12
C TYR A 167 -19.48 1.52 20.95
N TRP A 168 -20.47 0.87 21.56
CA TRP A 168 -20.21 -0.31 22.37
C TRP A 168 -19.80 -1.51 21.52
N TYR A 169 -20.36 -1.69 20.34
CA TYR A 169 -19.88 -2.68 19.36
C TYR A 169 -18.38 -2.48 19.07
N ALA A 170 -17.98 -1.27 18.67
CA ALA A 170 -16.59 -0.99 18.38
C ALA A 170 -15.68 -1.14 19.60
N SER A 171 -16.13 -0.67 20.78
CA SER A 171 -15.37 -0.70 22.03
C SER A 171 -15.27 -2.10 22.63
N ASP A 172 -16.35 -2.87 22.66
CA ASP A 172 -16.37 -4.17 23.33
C ASP A 172 -15.69 -5.27 22.53
N TYR A 173 -15.77 -5.19 21.19
CA TYR A 173 -15.13 -6.16 20.30
C TYR A 173 -13.76 -5.73 19.79
N CYS A 174 -13.26 -4.55 20.16
CA CYS A 174 -11.95 -4.10 19.67
C CYS A 174 -10.80 -5.00 20.13
N ASP A 175 -10.89 -5.59 21.32
CA ASP A 175 -9.90 -6.54 21.82
C ASP A 175 -9.86 -7.82 20.99
N ILE A 176 -11.01 -8.38 20.62
CA ILE A 176 -11.08 -9.55 19.74
C ILE A 176 -10.49 -9.24 18.38
N PHE A 177 -10.98 -8.19 17.72
CA PHE A 177 -10.54 -7.85 16.36
C PHE A 177 -9.06 -7.44 16.27
N LEU A 178 -8.56 -6.67 17.25
CA LEU A 178 -7.15 -6.25 17.24
C LEU A 178 -6.21 -7.39 17.62
N THR A 179 -6.60 -8.24 18.57
CA THR A 179 -5.80 -9.42 18.96
C THR A 179 -5.60 -10.32 17.75
N GLU A 180 -6.67 -10.71 17.10
CA GLU A 180 -6.58 -11.58 15.93
C GLU A 180 -5.76 -10.95 14.82
N ARG A 181 -5.94 -9.65 14.56
CA ARG A 181 -5.19 -8.94 13.53
C ARG A 181 -3.67 -8.97 13.78
N ILE A 182 -3.24 -8.92 15.03
CA ILE A 182 -1.83 -9.05 15.41
C ILE A 182 -1.39 -10.51 15.33
N GLU A 183 -2.23 -11.44 15.75
CA GLU A 183 -1.92 -12.87 15.69
C GLU A 183 -1.79 -13.36 14.23
N GLU A 184 -2.69 -12.96 13.33
CA GLU A 184 -2.56 -13.25 11.90
C GLU A 184 -1.22 -12.79 11.31
N GLN A 185 -0.68 -11.68 11.83
CA GLN A 185 0.62 -11.15 11.40
C GLN A 185 1.80 -11.94 11.98
N LEU A 186 1.66 -12.53 13.15
CA LEU A 186 2.77 -13.09 13.92
C LEU A 186 2.81 -14.63 13.94
N TYR A 187 1.69 -15.30 13.67
CA TYR A 187 1.56 -16.75 13.82
C TYR A 187 1.28 -17.45 12.48
N PRO A 188 2.27 -18.14 11.89
CA PRO A 188 2.14 -18.74 10.55
C PRO A 188 1.07 -19.84 10.43
N MET A 189 0.64 -20.42 11.55
CA MET A 189 -0.24 -21.60 11.55
C MET A 189 -1.72 -21.32 11.24
N GLN A 190 -2.10 -20.05 11.06
CA GLN A 190 -3.50 -19.62 10.87
C GLN A 190 -3.78 -19.01 9.49
N SER A 191 -3.06 -19.40 8.45
CA SER A 191 -3.17 -18.74 7.16
C SER A 191 -4.13 -19.43 6.20
N PHE A 192 -5.40 -18.99 6.18
CA PHE A 192 -6.39 -19.37 5.18
C PHE A 192 -5.87 -19.25 3.74
N ALA A 193 -5.18 -18.13 3.42
CA ALA A 193 -4.64 -17.90 2.09
C ALA A 193 -3.51 -18.87 1.73
N ALA A 194 -2.62 -19.20 2.67
CA ALA A 194 -1.56 -20.17 2.42
C ALA A 194 -2.13 -21.55 2.10
N ASP A 195 -3.20 -21.98 2.78
CA ASP A 195 -3.89 -23.24 2.48
C ASP A 195 -4.45 -23.25 1.05
N VAL A 196 -5.07 -22.17 0.60
CA VAL A 196 -5.56 -22.04 -0.79
C VAL A 196 -4.39 -22.14 -1.78
N ILE A 197 -3.30 -21.36 -1.56
CA ILE A 197 -2.13 -21.33 -2.44
C ILE A 197 -1.45 -22.71 -2.55
N LEU A 198 -1.32 -23.42 -1.44
CA LEU A 198 -0.56 -24.67 -1.39
C LEU A 198 -1.39 -25.89 -1.80
N CYS A 199 -2.70 -25.90 -1.53
CA CYS A 199 -3.56 -27.06 -1.67
C CYS A 199 -4.49 -27.05 -2.89
N GLU A 200 -4.85 -25.86 -3.43
CA GLU A 200 -5.72 -25.78 -4.59
C GLU A 200 -4.92 -25.95 -5.90
N ASP A 201 -5.62 -26.38 -6.95
CA ASP A 201 -5.07 -26.43 -8.32
C ASP A 201 -5.07 -25.00 -8.91
N LEU A 202 -3.88 -24.37 -8.94
CA LEU A 202 -3.73 -23.03 -9.50
C LEU A 202 -3.84 -22.96 -11.05
N ASP A 203 -3.97 -24.11 -11.73
CA ASP A 203 -4.33 -24.15 -13.16
C ASP A 203 -5.84 -23.97 -13.41
N ASP A 204 -6.65 -24.16 -12.40
CA ASP A 204 -8.10 -24.01 -12.43
C ASP A 204 -8.51 -22.66 -11.81
N GLU A 205 -8.96 -21.72 -12.62
CA GLU A 205 -9.34 -20.37 -12.20
C GLU A 205 -10.38 -20.32 -11.06
N ARG A 206 -11.05 -21.44 -10.76
CA ARG A 206 -12.00 -21.54 -9.63
C ARG A 206 -11.36 -21.25 -8.28
N TYR A 207 -10.04 -21.45 -8.14
CA TYR A 207 -9.34 -21.16 -6.89
C TYR A 207 -9.46 -19.70 -6.46
N LEU A 208 -9.50 -18.73 -7.40
CA LEU A 208 -9.64 -17.31 -7.10
C LEU A 208 -10.93 -17.02 -6.30
N TYR A 209 -12.00 -17.75 -6.59
CA TYR A 209 -13.28 -17.58 -5.90
C TYR A 209 -13.34 -18.23 -4.51
N ARG A 210 -12.24 -18.87 -4.09
CA ARG A 210 -12.09 -19.37 -2.71
C ARG A 210 -11.79 -18.24 -1.72
N PHE A 211 -11.18 -17.16 -2.20
CA PHE A 211 -10.76 -16.06 -1.35
C PHE A 211 -11.93 -15.16 -0.86
N GLY A 212 -13.10 -15.22 -1.50
CA GLY A 212 -14.23 -14.37 -1.12
C GLY A 212 -14.06 -12.89 -1.45
N GLU A 213 -13.06 -12.56 -2.26
CA GLU A 213 -12.86 -11.22 -2.81
C GLU A 213 -13.65 -11.00 -4.10
N TYR A 214 -13.87 -9.74 -4.47
CA TYR A 214 -14.41 -9.44 -5.79
C TYR A 214 -13.35 -9.70 -6.85
N ILE A 215 -13.68 -10.56 -7.80
CA ILE A 215 -12.76 -11.02 -8.85
C ILE A 215 -13.13 -10.35 -10.18
N THR A 216 -12.18 -9.63 -10.75
CA THR A 216 -12.28 -8.94 -12.03
C THR A 216 -11.33 -9.53 -13.06
N GLU A 217 -11.30 -8.93 -14.25
CA GLU A 217 -10.32 -9.31 -15.28
C GLU A 217 -8.88 -8.99 -14.84
N ASN A 218 -8.66 -8.12 -13.84
CA ASN A 218 -7.33 -7.89 -13.30
C ASN A 218 -6.77 -9.15 -12.62
N GLU A 219 -7.54 -9.83 -11.79
CA GLU A 219 -7.13 -11.06 -11.12
C GLU A 219 -7.09 -12.25 -12.09
N LEU A 220 -8.15 -12.42 -12.87
CA LEU A 220 -8.26 -13.51 -13.85
C LEU A 220 -7.19 -13.41 -14.95
N GLY A 221 -7.01 -12.23 -15.54
CA GLY A 221 -6.03 -12.02 -16.60
C GLY A 221 -4.61 -12.15 -16.10
N THR A 222 -4.30 -11.71 -14.88
CA THR A 222 -3.00 -11.92 -14.25
C THR A 222 -2.74 -13.43 -14.02
N ALA A 223 -3.70 -14.16 -13.45
CA ALA A 223 -3.56 -15.59 -13.23
C ALA A 223 -3.36 -16.36 -14.56
N ARG A 224 -4.13 -16.00 -15.60
CA ARG A 224 -3.99 -16.59 -16.95
C ARG A 224 -2.63 -16.30 -17.58
N HIS A 225 -2.16 -15.05 -17.46
CA HIS A 225 -0.86 -14.67 -18.00
C HIS A 225 0.26 -15.44 -17.29
N LEU A 226 0.27 -15.47 -15.97
CA LEU A 226 1.26 -16.22 -15.20
C LEU A 226 1.22 -17.72 -15.47
N ARG A 227 0.03 -18.29 -15.70
CA ARG A 227 -0.12 -19.70 -16.13
C ARG A 227 0.53 -19.96 -17.49
N SER A 228 0.51 -18.99 -18.40
CA SER A 228 1.09 -19.11 -19.75
C SER A 228 2.62 -19.01 -19.78
N LEU A 229 3.24 -18.45 -18.71
CA LEU A 229 4.68 -18.25 -18.64
C LEU A 229 5.42 -19.57 -18.33
N PRO A 230 6.66 -19.75 -18.86
CA PRO A 230 7.52 -20.86 -18.46
C PRO A 230 7.78 -20.86 -16.94
N LEU A 231 7.85 -22.03 -16.33
CA LEU A 231 8.16 -22.18 -14.90
C LEU A 231 9.48 -21.51 -14.51
N GLU A 232 10.47 -21.50 -15.40
CA GLU A 232 11.76 -20.82 -15.19
C GLU A 232 11.58 -19.30 -15.04
N THR A 233 10.68 -18.70 -15.82
CA THR A 233 10.34 -17.26 -15.69
C THR A 233 9.67 -16.98 -14.34
N LEU A 234 8.71 -17.80 -13.94
CA LEU A 234 8.06 -17.67 -12.63
C LEU A 234 9.05 -17.83 -11.47
N LYS A 235 9.97 -18.80 -11.58
CA LYS A 235 11.06 -18.96 -10.61
C LYS A 235 11.93 -17.73 -10.54
N LYS A 236 12.33 -17.18 -11.68
CA LYS A 236 13.14 -15.95 -11.74
C LYS A 236 12.45 -14.77 -11.06
N MET A 237 11.13 -14.61 -11.24
CA MET A 237 10.33 -13.59 -10.55
C MET A 237 10.36 -13.80 -9.02
N ALA A 238 10.13 -15.02 -8.58
CA ALA A 238 10.16 -15.36 -7.15
C ALA A 238 11.57 -15.20 -6.55
N ASP A 239 12.61 -15.64 -7.28
CA ASP A 239 13.99 -15.59 -6.82
C ASP A 239 14.48 -14.16 -6.62
N VAL A 240 14.21 -13.25 -7.57
CA VAL A 240 14.56 -11.82 -7.46
C VAL A 240 13.90 -11.20 -6.24
N TYR A 241 12.64 -11.49 -6.02
CA TYR A 241 11.84 -10.96 -4.93
C TYR A 241 12.35 -11.45 -3.55
N THR A 242 12.62 -12.75 -3.42
CA THR A 242 13.07 -13.35 -2.16
C THR A 242 14.57 -13.11 -1.91
N GLU A 243 15.38 -13.05 -2.95
CA GLU A 243 16.81 -12.69 -2.83
C GLU A 243 16.96 -11.22 -2.42
N GLY A 244 16.18 -10.31 -3.00
CA GLY A 244 16.14 -8.91 -2.59
C GLY A 244 15.86 -8.78 -1.08
N TYR A 245 14.89 -9.55 -0.58
CA TYR A 245 14.58 -9.59 0.84
C TYR A 245 15.80 -10.01 1.70
N ARG A 246 16.52 -11.07 1.30
CA ARG A 246 17.72 -11.55 1.98
C ARG A 246 18.87 -10.52 1.93
N ILE A 247 19.06 -9.89 0.77
CA ILE A 247 20.10 -8.86 0.59
C ILE A 247 19.80 -7.65 1.49
N GLY A 248 18.53 -7.24 1.64
CA GLY A 248 18.14 -6.17 2.54
C GLY A 248 18.58 -6.39 4.00
N PHE A 249 18.58 -7.63 4.49
CA PHE A 249 19.16 -7.97 5.79
C PHE A 249 20.68 -7.82 5.81
N ILE A 250 21.37 -8.29 4.77
CA ILE A 250 22.84 -8.24 4.68
C ILE A 250 23.33 -6.80 4.62
N ASN A 251 22.80 -5.99 3.71
CA ASN A 251 23.24 -4.61 3.48
C ASN A 251 23.04 -3.73 4.70
N THR A 252 22.00 -4.00 5.50
CA THR A 252 21.71 -3.27 6.74
C THR A 252 22.33 -3.92 7.98
N GLY A 253 23.15 -4.97 7.84
CA GLY A 253 23.82 -5.66 8.96
C GLY A 253 22.88 -6.34 9.95
N LYS A 254 21.66 -6.66 9.51
CA LYS A 254 20.62 -7.30 10.33
C LYS A 254 20.77 -8.83 10.30
N ASP A 255 20.45 -9.47 11.42
CA ASP A 255 20.62 -10.91 11.60
C ASP A 255 19.32 -11.66 11.26
N LEU A 256 19.20 -12.14 10.02
CA LEU A 256 18.07 -12.93 9.54
C LEU A 256 17.88 -14.23 10.35
N SER A 257 18.93 -14.80 10.91
CA SER A 257 18.83 -16.06 11.67
C SER A 257 18.00 -15.95 12.95
N LYS A 258 17.76 -14.75 13.44
CA LYS A 258 16.87 -14.46 14.60
C LYS A 258 15.40 -14.37 14.23
N LYS A 259 15.08 -14.44 12.95
CA LYS A 259 13.74 -14.27 12.42
C LYS A 259 13.18 -15.61 11.95
N SER A 260 11.87 -15.78 12.04
CA SER A 260 11.20 -17.00 11.64
C SER A 260 9.88 -16.77 10.87
N VAL A 261 9.42 -15.53 10.77
CA VAL A 261 8.13 -15.19 10.15
C VAL A 261 8.33 -14.10 9.11
N VAL A 262 7.83 -14.32 7.87
CA VAL A 262 7.74 -13.32 6.81
C VAL A 262 6.27 -13.04 6.47
N ASP A 263 5.91 -11.77 6.31
CA ASP A 263 4.56 -11.31 5.97
C ASP A 263 4.48 -11.08 4.44
N ILE A 264 3.88 -12.03 3.73
CA ILE A 264 3.72 -11.94 2.27
C ILE A 264 2.42 -11.19 1.96
N ARG A 265 2.54 -10.11 1.20
CA ARG A 265 1.44 -9.24 0.79
C ARG A 265 1.34 -9.22 -0.73
N TYR A 266 0.14 -9.41 -1.25
CA TYR A 266 -0.02 -9.45 -2.70
C TYR A 266 -1.49 -9.27 -3.11
N ARG A 267 -1.69 -8.86 -4.37
CA ARG A 267 -3.01 -8.89 -5.01
C ARG A 267 -3.28 -10.27 -5.60
N LEU A 268 -4.53 -10.73 -5.51
CA LEU A 268 -4.96 -12.01 -6.09
C LEU A 268 -4.62 -12.09 -7.58
N GLY A 269 -4.29 -13.29 -8.04
CA GLY A 269 -3.77 -13.59 -9.38
C GLY A 269 -2.27 -13.92 -9.41
N PHE A 270 -1.51 -13.57 -8.34
CA PHE A 270 -0.07 -13.83 -8.23
C PHE A 270 0.27 -15.13 -7.47
N GLU A 271 -0.69 -15.97 -7.14
CA GLU A 271 -0.52 -17.17 -6.28
C GLU A 271 0.58 -18.11 -6.78
N ARG A 272 0.79 -18.20 -8.11
CA ARG A 272 1.87 -19.01 -8.67
C ARG A 272 3.26 -18.52 -8.31
N VAL A 273 3.46 -17.21 -8.29
CA VAL A 273 4.73 -16.59 -7.87
C VAL A 273 4.86 -16.67 -6.36
N VAL A 274 3.78 -16.42 -5.62
CA VAL A 274 3.75 -16.50 -4.15
C VAL A 274 4.07 -17.91 -3.67
N LYS A 275 3.54 -18.96 -4.33
CA LYS A 275 3.87 -20.36 -4.01
C LYS A 275 5.36 -20.64 -4.08
N LEU A 276 6.02 -20.17 -5.14
CA LEU A 276 7.47 -20.30 -5.30
C LEU A 276 8.25 -19.44 -4.28
N ALA A 277 7.73 -18.27 -3.95
CA ALA A 277 8.33 -17.42 -2.92
C ALA A 277 8.24 -18.07 -1.53
N ILE A 278 7.12 -18.73 -1.19
CA ILE A 278 6.98 -19.52 0.04
C ILE A 278 8.11 -20.55 0.13
N GLU A 279 8.32 -21.35 -0.92
CA GLU A 279 9.39 -22.35 -0.98
C GLU A 279 10.79 -21.74 -0.76
N ASN A 280 11.02 -20.53 -1.27
CA ASN A 280 12.29 -19.82 -1.10
C ASN A 280 12.45 -19.28 0.33
N PHE A 281 11.40 -18.69 0.91
CA PHE A 281 11.43 -18.21 2.30
C PHE A 281 11.60 -19.36 3.30
N GLU A 282 10.97 -20.51 3.08
CA GLU A 282 11.16 -21.72 3.89
C GLU A 282 12.63 -22.17 3.90
N LYS A 283 13.33 -22.12 2.75
CA LYS A 283 14.77 -22.40 2.66
C LYS A 283 15.63 -21.40 3.46
N MET A 284 15.12 -20.19 3.69
CA MET A 284 15.75 -19.17 4.54
C MET A 284 15.40 -19.34 6.04
N GLY A 285 14.56 -20.32 6.39
CA GLY A 285 14.05 -20.53 7.75
C GLY A 285 12.90 -19.63 8.14
N LEU A 286 12.20 -19.03 7.16
CA LEU A 286 11.07 -18.15 7.37
C LEU A 286 9.76 -18.84 6.99
N ALA A 287 8.82 -18.90 7.93
CA ALA A 287 7.45 -19.35 7.66
C ALA A 287 6.59 -18.16 7.22
N PRO A 288 5.77 -18.30 6.16
CA PRO A 288 4.93 -17.22 5.69
C PRO A 288 3.72 -16.99 6.59
N VAL A 289 3.34 -15.73 6.78
CA VAL A 289 2.00 -15.30 7.14
C VAL A 289 1.38 -14.59 5.93
N ILE A 290 0.13 -14.94 5.61
CA ILE A 290 -0.62 -14.37 4.50
C ILE A 290 -2.06 -14.21 4.98
N TYR A 291 -2.41 -13.01 5.42
CA TYR A 291 -3.72 -12.69 5.97
C TYR A 291 -4.47 -11.74 5.04
N ARG A 292 -5.78 -11.63 5.21
CA ARG A 292 -6.62 -10.76 4.39
C ARG A 292 -6.38 -9.28 4.72
N ALA A 293 -6.40 -8.40 3.74
CA ALA A 293 -6.56 -6.97 3.99
C ALA A 293 -7.87 -6.71 4.74
N ALA A 294 -7.81 -5.87 5.78
CA ALA A 294 -8.97 -5.65 6.64
C ALA A 294 -10.18 -5.12 5.87
N SER A 295 -11.35 -5.69 6.16
CA SER A 295 -12.61 -5.42 5.46
C SER A 295 -13.61 -4.60 6.30
N GLY A 296 -13.56 -4.67 7.63
CA GLY A 296 -14.46 -3.95 8.55
C GLY A 296 -13.87 -2.62 9.03
N VAL A 297 -14.73 -1.71 9.49
CA VAL A 297 -14.32 -0.36 9.96
C VAL A 297 -13.45 -0.46 11.21
N VAL A 298 -13.79 -1.37 12.14
CA VAL A 298 -13.04 -1.54 13.41
C VAL A 298 -11.61 -2.04 13.18
N THR A 299 -11.41 -2.85 12.13
CA THR A 299 -10.12 -3.47 11.79
C THR A 299 -9.34 -2.70 10.73
N LYS A 300 -10.02 -1.88 9.91
CA LYS A 300 -9.42 -1.17 8.78
C LYS A 300 -8.52 -0.04 9.27
N ARG A 301 -7.28 -0.07 8.85
CA ARG A 301 -6.27 0.95 9.18
C ARG A 301 -5.94 1.77 7.92
N GLY A 302 -6.73 2.81 7.68
CA GLY A 302 -6.56 3.67 6.52
C GLY A 302 -6.71 2.90 5.19
N GLN A 303 -6.10 3.41 4.12
CA GLN A 303 -6.10 2.77 2.80
C GLN A 303 -4.94 1.78 2.59
N ARG A 304 -4.17 1.46 3.63
CA ARG A 304 -2.98 0.59 3.50
C ARG A 304 -3.40 -0.84 3.23
N LYS A 305 -2.98 -1.35 2.08
CA LYS A 305 -3.14 -2.75 1.68
C LYS A 305 -2.14 -3.62 2.44
N THR A 306 -2.56 -4.16 3.57
CA THR A 306 -1.77 -5.08 4.38
C THR A 306 -2.40 -6.46 4.30
N GLY A 307 -1.66 -7.46 3.79
CA GLY A 307 -2.16 -8.79 3.55
C GLY A 307 -2.44 -9.06 2.06
N PHE A 308 -3.33 -10.01 1.74
CA PHE A 308 -3.82 -10.22 0.38
C PHE A 308 -5.10 -9.42 0.13
N TRP A 309 -5.34 -9.04 -1.13
CA TRP A 309 -6.55 -8.32 -1.53
C TRP A 309 -6.98 -8.66 -2.96
N GLY A 310 -8.27 -8.56 -3.24
CA GLY A 310 -8.86 -8.59 -4.58
C GLY A 310 -9.08 -7.19 -5.18
N ALA A 311 -9.88 -7.12 -6.23
CA ALA A 311 -10.32 -5.86 -6.78
C ALA A 311 -11.30 -5.14 -5.84
N SER A 312 -11.25 -3.81 -5.85
CA SER A 312 -12.37 -3.04 -5.33
C SER A 312 -13.59 -3.23 -6.25
N ALA A 313 -14.72 -3.64 -5.69
CA ALA A 313 -15.96 -3.73 -6.43
C ALA A 313 -16.46 -2.33 -6.88
N ASN A 314 -16.20 -1.31 -6.06
CA ASN A 314 -16.51 0.08 -6.36
C ASN A 314 -15.62 1.04 -5.56
N LYS A 315 -14.70 1.72 -6.23
CA LYS A 315 -13.79 2.69 -5.58
C LYS A 315 -14.55 3.87 -4.94
N GLN A 316 -15.74 4.24 -5.45
CA GLN A 316 -16.56 5.28 -4.83
C GLN A 316 -17.15 4.80 -3.50
N TYR A 317 -17.61 3.55 -3.41
CA TYR A 317 -18.06 2.94 -2.17
C TYR A 317 -16.92 2.95 -1.12
N ASP A 318 -15.71 2.51 -1.50
CA ASP A 318 -14.56 2.53 -0.59
C ASP A 318 -14.22 3.94 -0.10
N TYR A 319 -14.37 4.94 -0.98
CA TYR A 319 -14.12 6.34 -0.65
C TYR A 319 -15.20 6.90 0.30
N ASP A 320 -16.47 6.60 0.07
CA ASP A 320 -17.58 7.09 0.88
C ASP A 320 -17.49 6.58 2.34
N HIS A 321 -17.01 5.35 2.54
CA HIS A 321 -16.90 4.69 3.85
C HIS A 321 -15.52 4.77 4.51
N ARG A 322 -14.60 5.60 3.98
CA ARG A 322 -13.22 5.68 4.51
C ARG A 322 -13.10 6.29 5.91
N GLN A 323 -14.10 7.02 6.35
CA GLN A 323 -14.13 7.73 7.64
C GLN A 323 -15.33 7.37 8.51
N ASP A 324 -15.90 6.19 8.33
CA ASP A 324 -17.06 5.74 9.11
C ASP A 324 -16.76 5.62 10.62
N GLU A 325 -15.50 5.44 11.00
CA GLU A 325 -15.04 5.48 12.39
C GLU A 325 -15.42 6.83 13.08
N ALA A 326 -15.67 7.89 12.31
CA ALA A 326 -16.14 9.18 12.84
C ALA A 326 -17.43 9.07 13.67
N LEU A 327 -18.24 8.03 13.48
CA LEU A 327 -19.45 7.78 14.27
C LEU A 327 -19.17 7.51 15.74
N PHE A 328 -18.00 6.96 16.07
CA PHE A 328 -17.68 6.52 17.43
C PHE A 328 -16.26 6.86 17.89
N LEU A 329 -15.41 7.47 17.04
CA LEU A 329 -14.05 7.84 17.44
C LEU A 329 -14.07 8.96 18.48
N ASP A 330 -13.65 8.61 19.69
CA ASP A 330 -13.36 9.53 20.76
C ASP A 330 -12.03 9.16 21.46
N LYS A 331 -11.60 9.98 22.41
CA LYS A 331 -10.36 9.74 23.16
C LYS A 331 -10.40 8.43 23.94
N ARG A 332 -11.54 8.05 24.51
CA ARG A 332 -11.68 6.84 25.31
C ARG A 332 -11.53 5.58 24.46
N TYR A 333 -12.18 5.57 23.29
CA TYR A 333 -12.04 4.47 22.33
C TYR A 333 -10.61 4.36 21.80
N MET A 334 -9.98 5.50 21.45
CA MET A 334 -8.57 5.53 21.04
C MET A 334 -7.64 4.96 22.12
N ASP A 335 -7.78 5.41 23.39
CA ASP A 335 -6.94 4.93 24.49
C ASP A 335 -7.15 3.42 24.71
N ARG A 336 -8.41 2.91 24.63
CA ARG A 336 -8.69 1.46 24.71
C ARG A 336 -7.98 0.67 23.58
N LYS A 337 -8.06 1.12 22.33
CA LYS A 337 -7.34 0.48 21.20
C LYS A 337 -5.85 0.39 21.47
N LEU A 338 -5.25 1.46 21.99
CA LEU A 338 -3.81 1.49 22.32
C LEU A 338 -3.44 0.55 23.48
N ASP A 339 -4.30 0.42 24.48
CA ASP A 339 -4.09 -0.48 25.60
C ASP A 339 -4.20 -1.95 25.17
N VAL A 340 -5.19 -2.29 24.34
CA VAL A 340 -5.32 -3.63 23.73
C VAL A 340 -4.07 -3.94 22.89
N LEU A 341 -3.67 -3.02 22.00
CA LEU A 341 -2.49 -3.18 21.15
C LEU A 341 -1.23 -3.49 21.99
N ARG A 342 -1.01 -2.74 23.07
CA ARG A 342 0.14 -2.97 23.97
C ARG A 342 0.05 -4.34 24.64
N HIS A 343 -1.12 -4.69 25.16
CA HIS A 343 -1.35 -5.95 25.85
C HIS A 343 -1.05 -7.16 24.96
N VAL A 344 -1.61 -7.17 23.74
CA VAL A 344 -1.40 -8.26 22.78
C VAL A 344 0.07 -8.40 22.38
N TYR A 345 0.77 -7.29 22.15
CA TYR A 345 2.20 -7.36 21.85
C TYR A 345 3.03 -7.81 23.06
N GLU A 346 2.62 -7.49 24.29
CA GLU A 346 3.29 -7.99 25.50
C GLU A 346 3.15 -9.51 25.61
N GLU A 347 1.96 -10.06 25.35
CA GLU A 347 1.73 -11.50 25.33
C GLU A 347 2.45 -12.19 24.15
N SER A 348 2.50 -11.56 22.99
CA SER A 348 3.14 -12.06 21.78
C SER A 348 4.60 -11.57 21.60
N ARG A 349 5.26 -11.10 22.67
CA ARG A 349 6.60 -10.48 22.60
C ARG A 349 7.65 -11.33 21.88
N ARG A 350 7.62 -12.64 22.10
CA ARG A 350 8.55 -13.58 21.45
C ARG A 350 8.31 -13.66 19.96
N GLN A 351 7.07 -13.78 19.54
CA GLN A 351 6.66 -13.88 18.14
C GLN A 351 6.92 -12.55 17.40
N ALA A 352 6.61 -11.42 18.05
CA ALA A 352 6.90 -10.10 17.51
C ALA A 352 8.41 -9.91 17.26
N ALA A 353 9.27 -10.39 18.15
CA ALA A 353 10.72 -10.37 17.95
C ALA A 353 11.20 -11.27 16.81
N GLN A 354 10.44 -12.30 16.44
CA GLN A 354 10.74 -13.22 15.33
C GLN A 354 10.20 -12.74 13.97
N TYR A 355 9.41 -11.67 13.94
CA TYR A 355 8.87 -11.09 12.70
C TYR A 355 10.00 -10.46 11.88
N ALA A 356 10.15 -10.93 10.64
CA ALA A 356 11.23 -10.49 9.74
C ALA A 356 10.85 -9.26 8.90
N GLY A 357 9.56 -9.00 8.74
CA GLY A 357 9.02 -7.88 7.97
C GLY A 357 8.24 -8.30 6.74
N PRO A 358 7.64 -7.33 6.02
CA PRO A 358 6.80 -7.63 4.87
C PRO A 358 7.59 -7.88 3.59
N ALA A 359 7.02 -8.74 2.74
CA ALA A 359 7.43 -8.98 1.37
C ALA A 359 6.22 -8.72 0.46
N LEU A 360 6.23 -7.62 -0.31
CA LEU A 360 5.08 -7.09 -1.04
C LEU A 360 5.23 -7.27 -2.55
N ILE A 361 4.22 -7.88 -3.18
CA ILE A 361 4.00 -7.78 -4.63
C ILE A 361 2.96 -6.68 -4.86
N GLU A 362 3.41 -5.51 -5.25
CA GLU A 362 2.56 -4.37 -5.59
C GLU A 362 2.03 -4.50 -7.03
N THR A 363 0.90 -3.86 -7.32
CA THR A 363 0.32 -3.84 -8.67
C THR A 363 0.02 -2.43 -9.12
N PHE A 364 0.12 -2.20 -10.44
CA PHE A 364 -0.13 -0.91 -11.05
C PHE A 364 -0.83 -1.02 -12.41
N GLY A 365 -1.25 0.10 -12.95
CA GLY A 365 -1.87 0.18 -14.28
C GLY A 365 -3.39 0.25 -14.25
N GLU A 366 -4.01 0.34 -13.08
CA GLU A 366 -5.45 0.63 -12.96
C GLU A 366 -5.77 2.01 -13.53
N LYS A 367 -7.02 2.20 -13.97
CA LYS A 367 -7.50 3.52 -14.40
C LYS A 367 -7.54 4.48 -13.24
N PRO A 368 -7.13 5.74 -13.45
CA PRO A 368 -7.26 6.77 -12.44
C PRO A 368 -8.72 6.91 -11.98
N PHE A 369 -8.90 7.11 -10.68
CA PHE A 369 -10.20 7.32 -10.06
C PHE A 369 -10.28 8.72 -9.47
N SER A 370 -11.36 9.44 -9.77
CA SER A 370 -11.67 10.74 -9.16
C SER A 370 -12.93 10.59 -8.33
N PRO A 371 -12.84 10.63 -6.99
CA PRO A 371 -13.99 10.44 -6.13
C PRO A 371 -14.93 11.65 -6.15
N GLU A 372 -16.21 11.37 -6.05
CA GLU A 372 -17.22 12.37 -5.67
C GLU A 372 -17.25 12.53 -4.15
N VAL A 373 -17.16 13.76 -3.66
CA VAL A 373 -17.28 14.07 -2.23
C VAL A 373 -18.74 14.23 -1.87
N LYS A 374 -19.28 13.30 -1.06
CA LYS A 374 -20.67 13.34 -0.60
C LYS A 374 -20.73 13.92 0.81
N LYS A 375 -21.56 14.93 1.00
CA LYS A 375 -21.78 15.56 2.32
C LYS A 375 -22.51 14.64 3.32
N GLU A 376 -23.24 13.68 2.80
CA GLU A 376 -23.97 12.65 3.55
C GLU A 376 -23.04 11.55 4.07
N ALA A 377 -21.81 11.40 3.55
CA ALA A 377 -20.84 10.48 4.08
C ALA A 377 -20.33 10.92 5.45
N ASN A 378 -19.95 9.95 6.28
CA ASN A 378 -19.29 10.23 7.54
C ASN A 378 -17.93 10.90 7.30
N SER A 379 -17.59 11.89 8.12
CA SER A 379 -16.34 12.60 8.04
C SER A 379 -15.83 13.00 9.41
N TYR A 380 -14.51 12.95 9.60
CA TYR A 380 -13.89 13.39 10.85
C TYR A 380 -14.10 14.88 11.08
N THR A 381 -14.46 15.26 12.29
CA THR A 381 -14.25 16.61 12.81
C THR A 381 -12.76 16.89 12.95
N GLU A 382 -12.39 18.16 13.11
CA GLU A 382 -10.98 18.54 13.32
C GLU A 382 -10.37 17.83 14.55
N ALA A 383 -11.11 17.77 15.64
CA ALA A 383 -10.68 17.04 16.85
C ALA A 383 -10.51 15.53 16.61
N GLN A 384 -11.35 14.91 15.79
CA GLN A 384 -11.22 13.50 15.45
C GLN A 384 -10.06 13.21 14.49
N ARG A 385 -9.74 14.14 13.58
CA ARG A 385 -8.52 14.04 12.75
C ARG A 385 -7.27 14.06 13.63
N GLU A 386 -7.23 14.96 14.60
CA GLU A 386 -6.13 15.01 15.57
C GLU A 386 -6.02 13.72 16.37
N LEU A 387 -7.14 13.15 16.85
CA LEU A 387 -7.15 11.85 17.55
C LEU A 387 -6.65 10.71 16.65
N SER A 388 -7.05 10.69 15.37
CA SER A 388 -6.59 9.67 14.40
C SER A 388 -5.08 9.77 14.18
N LEU A 389 -4.52 10.97 14.01
CA LEU A 389 -3.07 11.19 13.91
C LEU A 389 -2.33 10.78 15.18
N GLN A 390 -2.87 11.10 16.36
CA GLN A 390 -2.31 10.67 17.64
C GLN A 390 -2.32 9.15 17.79
N TYR A 391 -3.42 8.49 17.36
CA TYR A 391 -3.50 7.03 17.35
C TYR A 391 -2.43 6.42 16.44
N ASP A 392 -2.27 6.91 15.21
CA ASP A 392 -1.28 6.39 14.26
C ASP A 392 0.15 6.54 14.79
N SER A 393 0.49 7.69 15.35
CA SER A 393 1.79 7.93 15.96
C SER A 393 2.04 6.99 17.15
N ARG A 394 1.12 6.94 18.12
CA ARG A 394 1.26 6.14 19.34
C ARG A 394 1.23 4.64 19.08
N SER A 395 0.38 4.18 18.18
CA SER A 395 0.32 2.76 17.77
C SER A 395 1.59 2.32 17.04
N GLY A 396 2.17 3.20 16.21
CA GLY A 396 3.47 2.99 15.59
C GLY A 396 4.60 2.87 16.60
N GLN A 397 4.61 3.75 17.62
CA GLN A 397 5.58 3.69 18.72
C GLN A 397 5.46 2.39 19.52
N ILE A 398 4.23 1.95 19.85
CA ILE A 398 4.01 0.67 20.55
C ILE A 398 4.52 -0.48 19.68
N THR A 399 4.13 -0.55 18.41
CA THR A 399 4.59 -1.60 17.50
C THR A 399 6.12 -1.67 17.43
N ASN A 400 6.80 -0.53 17.31
CA ASN A 400 8.27 -0.46 17.22
C ASN A 400 8.99 -0.89 18.52
N GLN A 401 8.33 -0.91 19.68
CA GLN A 401 8.91 -1.46 20.92
C GLN A 401 9.06 -2.99 20.85
N PHE A 402 8.22 -3.67 20.10
CA PHE A 402 8.17 -5.14 20.01
C PHE A 402 8.69 -5.66 18.67
N ILE A 403 8.35 -5.00 17.57
CA ILE A 403 8.85 -5.25 16.21
C ILE A 403 9.82 -4.12 15.86
N LYS A 404 11.05 -4.24 16.31
CA LYS A 404 12.06 -3.20 16.15
C LYS A 404 12.42 -3.00 14.66
N GLY A 405 12.40 -1.74 14.21
CA GLY A 405 12.78 -1.38 12.85
C GLY A 405 14.19 -1.80 12.47
N GLU A 406 15.11 -1.70 13.43
CA GLU A 406 16.53 -2.10 13.31
C GLU A 406 16.75 -3.62 13.15
N GLU A 407 15.73 -4.45 13.42
CA GLU A 407 15.84 -5.90 13.35
C GLU A 407 15.03 -6.52 12.21
N ARG A 408 14.23 -5.74 11.48
CA ARG A 408 13.41 -6.19 10.38
C ARG A 408 13.85 -5.57 9.05
N SER A 409 13.47 -6.21 7.95
CA SER A 409 13.62 -5.66 6.61
C SER A 409 12.27 -5.70 5.88
N PHE A 410 12.27 -5.35 4.61
CA PHE A 410 11.14 -5.52 3.72
C PHE A 410 11.66 -5.72 2.31
N THR A 411 10.79 -6.10 1.39
CA THR A 411 11.04 -5.97 -0.06
C THR A 411 9.73 -5.67 -0.77
N ILE A 412 9.84 -4.90 -1.85
CA ILE A 412 8.71 -4.56 -2.71
C ILE A 412 9.12 -4.80 -4.15
N ILE A 413 8.26 -5.52 -4.90
CA ILE A 413 8.35 -5.69 -6.34
C ILE A 413 6.99 -5.35 -6.95
N ALA A 414 6.97 -4.73 -8.13
CA ALA A 414 5.72 -4.32 -8.76
C ALA A 414 5.52 -4.95 -10.13
N PHE A 415 4.25 -5.26 -10.44
CA PHE A 415 3.84 -5.79 -11.74
C PHE A 415 2.53 -5.12 -12.23
N PRO A 416 2.34 -5.00 -13.55
CA PRO A 416 1.12 -4.43 -14.08
C PRO A 416 -0.07 -5.39 -13.95
N VAL A 417 -1.29 -4.82 -13.95
CA VAL A 417 -2.54 -5.56 -14.09
C VAL A 417 -3.14 -5.37 -15.48
N PRO A 418 -4.03 -6.26 -15.97
CA PRO A 418 -4.62 -6.18 -17.30
C PRO A 418 -5.26 -4.85 -17.68
N GLU A 419 -5.77 -4.09 -16.71
CA GLU A 419 -6.35 -2.77 -16.93
C GLU A 419 -5.35 -1.71 -17.44
N ILE A 420 -4.05 -2.02 -17.43
CA ILE A 420 -3.00 -1.14 -17.99
C ILE A 420 -3.24 -0.88 -19.48
N GLY A 421 -3.82 -1.83 -20.22
CA GLY A 421 -4.20 -1.67 -21.61
C GLY A 421 -4.03 -2.93 -22.45
N GLU A 422 -4.34 -2.81 -23.75
CA GLU A 422 -4.35 -3.94 -24.71
C GLU A 422 -2.98 -4.64 -24.84
N GLN A 423 -1.88 -3.93 -24.60
CA GLN A 423 -0.52 -4.48 -24.66
C GLN A 423 -0.07 -5.06 -23.31
N TYR A 424 -1.02 -5.45 -22.44
CA TYR A 424 -0.72 -5.95 -21.10
C TYR A 424 0.38 -7.02 -21.07
N ALA A 425 0.29 -8.03 -21.94
CA ALA A 425 1.25 -9.14 -21.95
C ALA A 425 2.67 -8.66 -22.25
N GLU A 426 2.84 -7.80 -23.27
CA GLU A 426 4.15 -7.25 -23.63
C GLU A 426 4.69 -6.31 -22.55
N ILE A 427 3.81 -5.53 -21.90
CA ILE A 427 4.20 -4.66 -20.79
C ILE A 427 4.62 -5.50 -19.59
N PHE A 428 3.90 -6.58 -19.29
CA PHE A 428 4.23 -7.48 -18.19
C PHE A 428 5.61 -8.13 -18.40
N ASP A 429 5.88 -8.64 -19.59
CA ASP A 429 7.17 -9.24 -19.96
C ASP A 429 8.31 -8.20 -19.87
N GLU A 430 8.07 -6.96 -20.28
CA GLU A 430 9.03 -5.87 -20.16
C GLU A 430 9.30 -5.53 -18.68
N VAL A 431 8.26 -5.54 -17.83
CA VAL A 431 8.41 -5.31 -16.39
C VAL A 431 9.18 -6.46 -15.72
N ILE A 432 8.96 -7.71 -16.12
CA ILE A 432 9.82 -8.82 -15.67
C ILE A 432 11.28 -8.51 -16.01
N ARG A 433 11.57 -8.05 -17.24
CA ARG A 433 12.93 -7.69 -17.66
C ARG A 433 13.51 -6.56 -16.80
N ILE A 434 12.71 -5.52 -16.52
CA ILE A 434 13.12 -4.39 -15.68
C ILE A 434 13.41 -4.86 -14.25
N ASN A 435 12.54 -5.67 -13.67
CA ASN A 435 12.70 -6.17 -12.31
C ASN A 435 13.85 -7.16 -12.15
N THR A 436 14.36 -7.71 -13.25
CA THR A 436 15.41 -8.72 -13.26
C THR A 436 16.69 -8.24 -13.97
N LEU A 437 16.93 -6.93 -14.02
CA LEU A 437 18.16 -6.33 -14.49
C LEU A 437 19.37 -6.82 -13.66
N ASP A 438 20.55 -6.81 -14.29
CA ASP A 438 21.79 -7.23 -13.64
C ASP A 438 22.20 -6.23 -12.54
N ALA A 439 21.84 -6.55 -11.30
CA ALA A 439 22.13 -5.72 -10.13
C ALA A 439 23.64 -5.46 -9.95
N ARG A 440 24.52 -6.40 -10.32
CA ARG A 440 25.99 -6.21 -10.20
C ARG A 440 26.53 -5.20 -11.20
N LEU A 441 25.96 -5.18 -12.41
CA LEU A 441 26.29 -4.15 -13.40
C LEU A 441 25.89 -2.78 -12.86
N TYR A 442 24.67 -2.63 -12.38
CA TYR A 442 24.18 -1.37 -11.81
C TYR A 442 24.99 -0.95 -10.59
N GLU A 443 25.27 -1.85 -9.66
CA GLU A 443 26.13 -1.61 -8.50
C GLU A 443 27.48 -1.00 -8.93
N THR A 444 28.13 -1.58 -9.93
CA THR A 444 29.43 -1.12 -10.43
C THR A 444 29.34 0.26 -11.06
N VAL A 445 28.33 0.52 -11.88
CA VAL A 445 28.13 1.79 -12.59
C VAL A 445 27.74 2.90 -11.62
N GLN A 446 26.82 2.62 -10.70
CA GLN A 446 26.37 3.53 -9.66
C GLN A 446 27.51 3.89 -8.70
N GLN A 447 28.37 2.93 -8.35
CA GLN A 447 29.54 3.20 -7.51
C GLN A 447 30.49 4.24 -8.13
N ARG A 448 30.68 4.25 -9.47
CA ARG A 448 31.47 5.28 -10.15
C ARG A 448 30.89 6.67 -10.02
N MET A 449 29.56 6.77 -10.04
CA MET A 449 28.86 8.04 -9.80
C MET A 449 29.02 8.50 -8.35
N ILE A 450 28.88 7.57 -7.39
CA ILE A 450 29.08 7.82 -5.96
C ILE A 450 30.52 8.31 -5.70
N ASP A 451 31.55 7.65 -6.29
CA ASP A 451 32.94 8.04 -6.14
C ASP A 451 33.23 9.47 -6.65
N ALA A 452 32.46 9.94 -7.64
CA ALA A 452 32.55 11.32 -8.12
C ALA A 452 31.77 12.29 -7.18
N LEU A 453 30.60 11.89 -6.68
CA LEU A 453 29.75 12.67 -5.78
C LEU A 453 30.38 12.85 -4.39
N ASP A 454 31.09 11.84 -3.89
CA ASP A 454 31.79 11.89 -2.60
C ASP A 454 32.91 12.97 -2.54
N GLN A 455 33.35 13.48 -3.72
CA GLN A 455 34.30 14.59 -3.82
C GLN A 455 33.63 15.96 -3.74
N GLY A 456 32.29 15.98 -3.79
CA GLY A 456 31.48 17.19 -3.95
C GLY A 456 31.30 18.00 -2.69
N GLN A 457 31.13 19.31 -2.87
CA GLN A 457 30.54 20.21 -1.89
C GLN A 457 29.04 20.35 -2.12
N TYR A 458 28.63 20.43 -3.42
CA TYR A 458 27.22 20.46 -3.81
C TYR A 458 27.04 19.85 -5.20
N VAL A 459 25.83 19.45 -5.50
CA VAL A 459 25.39 19.06 -6.85
C VAL A 459 24.60 20.20 -7.45
N HIS A 460 24.87 20.51 -8.71
CA HIS A 460 24.14 21.52 -9.48
C HIS A 460 23.33 20.82 -10.58
N ILE A 461 22.03 21.03 -10.57
CA ILE A 461 21.08 20.45 -11.53
C ILE A 461 20.49 21.57 -12.37
N LEU A 462 20.56 21.43 -13.69
CA LEU A 462 20.04 22.38 -14.67
C LEU A 462 19.03 21.72 -15.59
N GLY A 463 17.89 22.36 -15.75
CA GLY A 463 16.85 22.00 -16.71
C GLY A 463 17.21 22.42 -18.13
N LYS A 464 16.47 21.88 -19.11
CA LYS A 464 16.66 22.14 -20.55
C LYS A 464 15.37 22.65 -21.19
N GLY A 465 15.52 23.57 -22.13
CA GLY A 465 14.41 24.08 -22.93
C GLY A 465 13.43 24.90 -22.10
N LYS A 466 12.21 24.36 -21.86
CA LYS A 466 11.19 25.01 -21.03
C LYS A 466 11.30 24.64 -19.55
N ASN A 467 12.10 23.65 -19.22
CA ASN A 467 12.31 23.27 -17.83
C ASN A 467 13.20 24.31 -17.15
N GLU A 468 12.70 24.94 -16.11
CA GLU A 468 13.36 26.07 -15.42
C GLU A 468 14.15 25.59 -14.18
N THR A 469 14.41 24.29 -14.05
CA THR A 469 15.20 23.78 -12.94
C THR A 469 16.59 24.42 -12.93
N ASP A 470 16.90 25.04 -11.80
CA ASP A 470 18.25 25.52 -11.45
C ASP A 470 18.34 25.42 -9.92
N ILE A 471 18.87 24.28 -9.45
CA ILE A 471 18.93 23.97 -8.01
C ILE A 471 20.32 23.48 -7.63
N ARG A 472 20.81 23.97 -6.49
CA ARG A 472 22.05 23.53 -5.86
C ARG A 472 21.71 22.76 -4.60
N VAL A 473 22.11 21.50 -4.54
CA VAL A 473 21.91 20.60 -3.41
C VAL A 473 23.22 20.44 -2.66
N GLN A 474 23.27 20.92 -1.43
CA GLN A 474 24.46 20.82 -0.59
C GLN A 474 24.67 19.38 -0.11
N LEU A 475 25.92 18.93 -0.15
CA LEU A 475 26.29 17.56 0.24
C LEU A 475 26.90 17.53 1.64
N TYR A 476 26.73 16.39 2.29
CA TYR A 476 27.40 16.12 3.55
C TYR A 476 28.92 16.11 3.38
N ARG A 477 29.66 16.48 4.42
CA ARG A 477 31.10 16.46 4.39
C ARG A 477 31.63 15.17 4.99
N LEU A 478 32.34 14.37 4.22
CA LEU A 478 33.03 13.17 4.70
C LEU A 478 34.18 13.55 5.64
N GLU A 479 34.27 12.86 6.78
CA GLU A 479 35.40 12.96 7.72
C GLU A 479 36.51 11.97 7.34
N ASP A 480 36.15 10.74 6.97
CA ASP A 480 37.07 9.68 6.52
C ASP A 480 36.59 9.10 5.17
N PRO A 481 36.99 9.70 4.03
CA PRO A 481 36.55 9.25 2.69
C PRO A 481 36.92 7.81 2.33
N GLU A 482 37.85 7.18 3.08
CA GLU A 482 38.20 5.77 2.87
C GLU A 482 37.16 4.81 3.49
N LYS A 483 36.39 5.27 4.49
CA LYS A 483 35.40 4.46 5.22
C LYS A 483 33.99 4.94 5.10
N GLU A 484 33.81 6.17 4.63
CA GLU A 484 32.52 6.85 4.59
C GLU A 484 32.13 7.17 3.15
N THR A 485 30.83 7.28 2.91
CA THR A 485 30.21 7.71 1.64
C THR A 485 28.96 8.54 1.92
N ILE A 486 28.63 9.44 0.96
CA ILE A 486 27.45 10.33 1.05
C ILE A 486 26.21 9.65 0.51
N PHE A 487 26.35 8.89 -0.57
CA PHE A 487 25.21 8.30 -1.30
C PHE A 487 25.08 6.81 -1.04
N GLU A 488 23.84 6.35 -0.90
CA GLU A 488 23.52 4.93 -0.94
C GLU A 488 23.54 4.43 -2.39
N ASN A 489 24.15 3.28 -2.59
CA ASN A 489 24.12 2.53 -3.86
C ASN A 489 22.93 1.57 -3.80
N CYS A 490 21.75 2.02 -4.25
CA CYS A 490 20.54 1.22 -4.20
C CYS A 490 20.57 0.10 -5.24
N VAL A 491 20.85 -1.09 -4.76
CA VAL A 491 20.76 -2.33 -5.52
C VAL A 491 19.37 -2.94 -5.35
N ALA A 492 19.02 -3.99 -6.10
CA ALA A 492 17.73 -4.65 -5.98
C ALA A 492 17.66 -5.45 -4.66
N ASP A 493 17.33 -4.77 -3.56
CA ASP A 493 17.16 -5.31 -2.23
C ASP A 493 15.75 -4.99 -1.69
N VAL A 494 15.60 -3.92 -0.91
CA VAL A 494 14.28 -3.54 -0.36
C VAL A 494 13.32 -3.03 -1.43
N ASN A 495 13.80 -2.35 -2.48
CA ASN A 495 13.00 -1.85 -3.61
C ASN A 495 13.49 -2.46 -4.92
N ILE A 496 12.61 -3.16 -5.65
CA ILE A 496 12.86 -3.74 -6.96
C ILE A 496 12.02 -3.00 -8.00
N PRO A 497 12.65 -2.49 -9.09
CA PRO A 497 13.96 -2.81 -9.65
C PRO A 497 15.13 -2.02 -9.06
N VAL A 498 16.35 -2.43 -9.43
CA VAL A 498 17.58 -1.67 -9.22
C VAL A 498 17.56 -0.38 -10.04
N GLY A 499 18.30 0.62 -9.58
CA GLY A 499 18.62 1.75 -10.47
C GLY A 499 18.51 3.14 -9.88
N GLU A 500 19.11 3.37 -8.69
CA GLU A 500 19.28 4.72 -8.16
C GLU A 500 20.46 4.82 -7.20
N ILE A 501 20.90 6.04 -7.00
CA ILE A 501 21.79 6.45 -5.92
C ILE A 501 21.14 7.63 -5.22
N PHE A 502 21.05 7.62 -3.89
CA PHE A 502 20.34 8.65 -3.13
C PHE A 502 21.07 9.10 -1.87
N THR A 503 20.71 10.25 -1.35
CA THR A 503 21.26 10.82 -0.12
C THR A 503 20.25 11.73 0.59
N SER A 504 20.38 11.88 1.90
CA SER A 504 19.74 12.96 2.63
C SER A 504 20.61 14.22 2.50
N PRO A 505 20.14 15.29 1.86
CA PRO A 505 20.96 16.47 1.59
C PRO A 505 21.16 17.33 2.84
N VAL A 506 22.21 18.12 2.86
CA VAL A 506 22.35 19.24 3.82
C VAL A 506 21.38 20.34 3.40
N LEU A 507 20.53 20.78 4.34
CA LEU A 507 19.49 21.76 4.04
C LEU A 507 20.06 23.17 3.87
N GLU A 508 20.98 23.56 4.75
CA GLU A 508 21.60 24.89 4.74
C GLU A 508 22.38 25.13 3.45
N GLY A 509 21.99 26.18 2.71
CA GLY A 509 22.57 26.52 1.41
C GLY A 509 22.06 25.67 0.23
N THR A 510 21.15 24.73 0.46
CA THR A 510 20.39 24.08 -0.63
C THR A 510 19.31 25.03 -1.10
N GLU A 511 19.44 25.54 -2.33
CA GLU A 511 18.62 26.62 -2.87
C GLU A 511 18.40 26.49 -4.38
N GLY A 512 17.30 27.03 -4.88
CA GLY A 512 16.99 27.08 -6.29
C GLY A 512 15.54 26.76 -6.62
N VAL A 513 15.30 26.40 -7.87
CA VAL A 513 14.00 26.03 -8.41
C VAL A 513 14.04 24.60 -8.93
N LEU A 514 13.12 23.79 -8.49
CA LEU A 514 12.75 22.53 -9.10
C LEU A 514 11.53 22.74 -9.99
N HIS A 515 11.61 22.37 -11.25
CA HIS A 515 10.51 22.46 -12.21
C HIS A 515 10.37 21.15 -12.97
N VAL A 516 9.15 20.67 -13.13
CA VAL A 516 8.82 19.49 -13.95
C VAL A 516 7.62 19.82 -14.80
N SER A 517 7.73 19.64 -16.13
CA SER A 517 6.61 19.98 -17.04
C SER A 517 5.39 19.08 -16.83
N ARG A 518 5.62 17.83 -16.44
CA ARG A 518 4.58 16.86 -16.10
C ARG A 518 5.12 15.79 -15.16
N VAL A 519 4.42 15.58 -14.06
CA VAL A 519 4.70 14.51 -13.10
C VAL A 519 3.40 13.95 -12.54
N TYR A 520 3.42 12.69 -12.13
CA TYR A 520 2.31 12.01 -11.48
C TYR A 520 2.74 11.67 -10.05
N LEU A 521 2.00 12.20 -9.07
CA LEU A 521 2.24 12.00 -7.65
C LEU A 521 0.96 11.46 -7.02
N ASN A 522 1.01 10.29 -6.43
CA ASN A 522 -0.16 9.63 -5.81
C ASN A 522 -1.40 9.61 -6.75
N GLU A 523 -1.20 9.16 -8.00
CA GLU A 523 -2.23 9.09 -9.06
C GLU A 523 -2.75 10.46 -9.56
N LEU A 524 -2.26 11.58 -9.03
CA LEU A 524 -2.64 12.93 -9.44
C LEU A 524 -1.62 13.50 -10.44
N GLN A 525 -2.12 14.03 -11.55
CA GLN A 525 -1.29 14.72 -12.54
C GLN A 525 -0.98 16.15 -12.12
N TYR A 526 0.30 16.53 -12.23
CA TYR A 526 0.76 17.92 -12.11
C TYR A 526 1.34 18.38 -13.45
N LYS A 527 0.97 19.58 -13.85
CA LYS A 527 1.49 20.27 -15.03
C LYS A 527 2.30 21.48 -14.58
N ASP A 528 3.52 21.61 -15.12
CA ASP A 528 4.45 22.71 -14.78
C ASP A 528 4.59 22.90 -13.27
N LEU A 529 4.78 21.80 -12.52
CA LEU A 529 4.99 21.85 -11.07
C LEU A 529 6.31 22.56 -10.79
N LYS A 530 6.24 23.64 -10.01
CA LYS A 530 7.42 24.41 -9.57
C LYS A 530 7.46 24.50 -8.06
N LEU A 531 8.63 24.17 -7.51
CA LEU A 531 8.92 24.35 -6.09
C LEU A 531 10.19 25.19 -5.97
N ARG A 532 10.16 26.23 -5.15
CA ARG A 532 11.33 27.07 -4.83
C ARG A 532 11.85 26.70 -3.45
N PHE A 533 13.13 26.43 -3.39
CA PHE A 533 13.82 26.08 -2.15
C PHE A 533 14.74 27.21 -1.69
N GLN A 534 14.80 27.42 -0.38
CA GLN A 534 15.79 28.22 0.32
C GLN A 534 16.16 27.51 1.62
N ASP A 535 17.45 27.30 1.84
CA ASP A 535 17.97 26.49 2.93
C ASP A 535 17.23 25.13 3.06
N GLY A 536 17.05 24.48 1.90
CA GLY A 536 16.42 23.16 1.77
C GLY A 536 14.93 23.10 2.10
N ARG A 537 14.24 24.24 2.31
CA ARG A 537 12.80 24.30 2.58
C ARG A 537 12.04 24.94 1.43
N ILE A 538 10.85 24.43 1.19
CA ILE A 538 9.94 25.02 0.19
C ILE A 538 9.49 26.39 0.69
N THR A 539 9.76 27.44 -0.09
CA THR A 539 9.35 28.83 0.19
C THR A 539 8.28 29.33 -0.76
N ASP A 540 8.14 28.73 -1.93
CA ASP A 540 7.12 29.05 -2.91
C ASP A 540 6.82 27.84 -3.80
N TYR A 541 5.58 27.72 -4.28
CA TYR A 541 5.14 26.61 -5.10
C TYR A 541 3.94 26.97 -5.96
N THR A 542 3.85 26.37 -7.14
CA THR A 542 2.70 26.50 -8.06
C THR A 542 2.66 25.33 -9.04
N CYS A 543 1.57 25.22 -9.79
CA CYS A 543 1.42 24.35 -10.96
C CYS A 543 0.51 25.05 -12.00
N SER A 544 0.25 24.41 -13.13
CA SER A 544 -0.65 24.94 -14.18
C SER A 544 -1.82 23.99 -14.49
N ASN A 545 -2.34 23.33 -13.47
CA ASN A 545 -3.49 22.41 -13.61
C ASN A 545 -4.81 23.15 -13.81
N PHE A 546 -4.95 24.35 -13.21
CA PHE A 546 -6.17 25.15 -13.19
C PHE A 546 -5.90 26.55 -13.76
N GLU A 547 -6.96 27.25 -14.19
CA GLU A 547 -6.85 28.63 -14.66
C GLU A 547 -6.56 29.64 -13.53
N ASN A 548 -7.03 29.31 -12.31
CA ASN A 548 -6.85 30.18 -11.14
C ASN A 548 -5.59 29.75 -10.37
N GLU A 549 -4.72 30.72 -10.08
CA GLU A 549 -3.49 30.51 -9.31
C GLU A 549 -3.75 30.06 -7.87
N GLU A 550 -4.83 30.51 -7.24
CA GLU A 550 -5.19 30.09 -5.89
C GLU A 550 -5.53 28.59 -5.84
N ASP A 551 -6.24 28.08 -6.86
CA ASP A 551 -6.57 26.66 -7.00
C ASP A 551 -5.31 25.82 -7.28
N ASN A 552 -4.38 26.32 -8.09
CA ASN A 552 -3.10 25.69 -8.34
C ASN A 552 -2.28 25.55 -7.04
N ARG A 553 -2.16 26.64 -6.29
CA ARG A 553 -1.44 26.63 -5.01
C ARG A 553 -2.12 25.71 -3.99
N LYS A 554 -3.44 25.77 -3.91
CA LYS A 554 -4.20 24.87 -3.04
C LYS A 554 -3.97 23.39 -3.40
N TYR A 555 -3.98 23.07 -4.69
CA TYR A 555 -3.76 21.70 -5.16
C TYR A 555 -2.37 21.16 -4.77
N VAL A 556 -1.34 21.98 -4.89
CA VAL A 556 0.01 21.63 -4.43
C VAL A 556 0.08 21.54 -2.91
N SER A 557 -0.52 22.49 -2.18
CA SER A 557 -0.57 22.49 -0.71
C SER A 557 -1.23 21.22 -0.15
N ASP A 558 -2.40 20.88 -0.67
CA ASP A 558 -3.19 19.78 -0.16
C ASP A 558 -2.52 18.41 -0.40
N ASN A 559 -1.85 18.23 -1.55
CA ASN A 559 -1.43 16.90 -2.02
C ASN A 559 0.10 16.70 -2.06
N VAL A 560 0.91 17.75 -2.19
CA VAL A 560 2.38 17.66 -2.17
C VAL A 560 2.92 18.05 -0.80
N LEU A 561 2.40 19.14 -0.22
CA LEU A 561 2.79 19.58 1.10
C LEU A 561 1.95 18.93 2.22
N HIS A 562 0.92 18.18 1.90
CA HIS A 562 0.02 17.54 2.89
C HIS A 562 -0.48 18.53 3.95
N ASN A 563 -0.81 19.74 3.52
CA ASN A 563 -1.25 20.86 4.36
C ASN A 563 -0.20 21.39 5.34
N HIS A 564 1.06 20.96 5.25
CA HIS A 564 2.15 21.62 5.98
C HIS A 564 2.46 22.99 5.37
N PRO A 565 2.80 23.99 6.18
CA PRO A 565 3.16 25.32 5.67
C PRO A 565 4.45 25.31 4.84
N THR A 566 5.32 24.36 5.07
CA THR A 566 6.56 24.09 4.32
C THR A 566 7.02 22.66 4.58
N LEU A 567 7.75 22.07 3.63
CA LEU A 567 8.44 20.79 3.82
C LEU A 567 9.94 20.96 3.51
N PRO A 568 10.81 20.22 4.20
CA PRO A 568 12.22 20.14 3.85
C PRO A 568 12.45 19.23 2.64
N LEU A 569 13.59 19.37 1.98
CA LEU A 569 14.11 18.42 1.04
C LEU A 569 14.65 17.20 1.81
N GLY A 570 13.90 16.11 1.80
CA GLY A 570 14.25 14.86 2.52
C GLY A 570 15.27 14.03 1.78
N GLU A 571 15.23 14.07 0.44
CA GLU A 571 16.08 13.26 -0.43
C GLU A 571 16.48 13.99 -1.69
N PHE A 572 17.70 13.71 -2.15
CA PHE A 572 18.14 13.91 -3.52
C PHE A 572 18.70 12.60 -4.08
N ALA A 573 18.19 12.20 -5.24
CA ALA A 573 18.59 10.97 -5.89
C ALA A 573 18.83 11.13 -7.39
N ILE A 574 19.56 10.18 -7.96
CA ILE A 574 19.78 10.08 -9.41
C ILE A 574 19.33 8.69 -9.83
N GLY A 575 18.12 8.61 -10.43
CA GLY A 575 17.64 7.39 -11.06
C GLY A 575 18.51 7.03 -12.25
N THR A 576 18.81 5.75 -12.41
CA THR A 576 19.72 5.21 -13.43
C THR A 576 19.04 4.14 -14.31
N ASN A 577 17.75 3.80 -14.03
CA ASN A 577 17.03 2.77 -14.78
C ASN A 577 16.45 3.31 -16.10
N THR A 578 17.33 3.56 -17.05
CA THR A 578 16.95 4.02 -18.40
C THR A 578 16.13 2.99 -19.17
N THR A 579 16.19 1.71 -18.78
CA THR A 579 15.33 0.65 -19.34
C THR A 579 13.86 0.89 -18.95
N ALA A 580 13.60 1.18 -17.67
CA ALA A 580 12.26 1.52 -17.18
C ALA A 580 11.74 2.81 -17.82
N TYR A 581 12.60 3.83 -17.93
CA TYR A 581 12.28 5.07 -18.61
C TYR A 581 11.82 4.83 -20.07
N VAL A 582 12.59 4.06 -20.86
CA VAL A 582 12.24 3.73 -22.25
C VAL A 582 10.95 2.92 -22.32
N ALA A 583 10.73 1.99 -21.41
CA ALA A 583 9.50 1.20 -21.35
C ALA A 583 8.28 2.10 -21.10
N GLY A 584 8.36 3.02 -20.15
CA GLY A 584 7.32 4.02 -19.88
C GLY A 584 6.93 4.77 -21.16
N ARG A 585 7.92 5.31 -21.88
CA ARG A 585 7.74 6.04 -23.15
C ARG A 585 7.19 5.18 -24.28
N LYS A 586 7.74 3.98 -24.44
CA LYS A 586 7.36 3.06 -25.51
C LYS A 586 5.88 2.68 -25.44
N TYR A 587 5.40 2.40 -24.25
CA TYR A 587 4.02 1.95 -24.01
C TYR A 587 3.09 3.07 -23.57
N GLN A 588 3.58 4.29 -23.40
CA GLN A 588 2.81 5.47 -22.93
C GLN A 588 2.14 5.20 -21.59
N ILE A 589 2.90 4.66 -20.65
CA ILE A 589 2.45 4.26 -19.31
C ILE A 589 3.17 5.01 -18.18
N GLU A 590 3.86 6.11 -18.47
CA GLU A 590 4.62 6.89 -17.46
C GLU A 590 3.73 7.29 -16.29
N GLU A 591 2.48 7.67 -16.58
CA GLU A 591 1.48 8.06 -15.61
C GLU A 591 0.93 6.93 -14.75
N LYS A 592 1.20 5.68 -15.17
CA LYS A 592 0.71 4.46 -14.50
C LYS A 592 1.80 3.72 -13.74
N LEU A 593 3.06 4.13 -13.90
CA LEU A 593 4.17 3.48 -13.19
C LEU A 593 4.04 3.72 -11.68
N PRO A 594 4.27 2.70 -10.84
CA PRO A 594 4.32 2.88 -9.40
C PRO A 594 5.57 3.70 -9.04
N ILE A 595 5.53 4.37 -7.90
CA ILE A 595 6.60 5.26 -7.46
C ILE A 595 7.97 4.56 -7.46
N LEU A 596 8.02 3.33 -6.97
CA LEU A 596 9.26 2.54 -6.88
C LEU A 596 9.94 2.23 -8.24
N ILE A 597 9.21 2.39 -9.37
CA ILE A 597 9.78 2.31 -10.72
C ILE A 597 9.98 3.73 -11.28
N ALA A 598 9.00 4.61 -11.08
CA ALA A 598 9.01 5.97 -11.61
C ALA A 598 10.17 6.80 -11.07
N GLU A 599 10.49 6.71 -9.79
CA GLU A 599 11.63 7.40 -9.15
C GLU A 599 12.96 7.04 -9.82
N LYS A 600 13.12 5.79 -10.26
CA LYS A 600 14.36 5.30 -10.89
C LYS A 600 14.53 5.70 -12.35
N THR A 601 13.53 6.38 -12.95
CA THR A 601 13.55 6.79 -14.36
C THR A 601 14.19 8.15 -14.61
N GLY A 602 14.73 8.81 -13.58
CA GLY A 602 15.41 10.10 -13.70
C GLY A 602 15.89 10.61 -12.35
N PRO A 603 16.58 11.76 -12.29
CA PRO A 603 16.88 12.39 -11.02
C PRO A 603 15.57 12.83 -10.35
N HIS A 604 15.50 12.61 -9.04
CA HIS A 604 14.32 12.97 -8.26
C HIS A 604 14.68 13.65 -6.94
N PHE A 605 13.68 14.30 -6.37
CA PHE A 605 13.77 15.09 -5.15
C PHE A 605 12.56 14.74 -4.29
N ALA A 606 12.79 14.18 -3.13
CA ALA A 606 11.70 13.95 -2.20
C ALA A 606 11.53 15.13 -1.24
N VAL A 607 10.28 15.55 -1.04
CA VAL A 607 9.93 16.55 -0.04
C VAL A 607 9.24 15.87 1.14
N GLY A 608 9.64 16.28 2.35
CA GLY A 608 9.16 15.66 3.60
C GLY A 608 10.27 14.94 4.36
N ASP A 609 9.96 13.73 4.82
CA ASP A 609 10.86 12.91 5.62
C ASP A 609 12.04 12.36 4.79
N THR A 610 13.15 12.03 5.45
CA THR A 610 14.29 11.37 4.78
C THR A 610 13.98 9.89 4.51
N CYS A 611 14.70 9.26 3.56
CA CYS A 611 14.60 7.81 3.31
C CYS A 611 14.96 6.96 4.53
N TYR A 612 15.69 7.53 5.47
CA TYR A 612 16.14 6.87 6.69
C TYR A 612 15.22 7.12 7.90
N SER A 613 14.06 7.74 7.72
CA SER A 613 13.12 8.04 8.80
C SER A 613 12.85 6.82 9.67
N TRP A 614 12.98 7.00 11.00
CA TRP A 614 12.93 5.96 12.03
C TRP A 614 14.09 4.96 12.01
N SER A 615 15.08 5.13 11.13
CA SER A 615 16.27 4.27 11.02
C SER A 615 17.60 5.03 10.91
N GLU A 616 17.59 6.35 11.11
CA GLU A 616 18.75 7.23 10.92
C GLU A 616 19.94 6.84 11.81
N ASP A 617 19.67 6.31 13.00
CA ASP A 617 20.70 5.89 13.95
C ASP A 617 21.28 4.48 13.66
N ILE A 618 20.73 3.76 12.67
CA ILE A 618 21.23 2.45 12.23
C ILE A 618 22.37 2.66 11.25
N ARG A 619 23.48 1.94 11.45
CA ARG A 619 24.57 1.95 10.48
C ARG A 619 24.19 1.17 9.22
N VAL A 620 24.35 1.79 8.09
CA VAL A 620 24.11 1.20 6.77
C VAL A 620 25.40 1.31 5.95
N TYR A 621 25.69 0.31 5.17
CA TYR A 621 26.92 0.22 4.38
C TYR A 621 26.60 -0.05 2.92
N ASN A 622 27.33 0.62 2.03
CA ASN A 622 27.31 0.25 0.61
C ASN A 622 28.01 -1.10 0.38
N PRO A 623 27.76 -1.79 -0.75
CA PRO A 623 28.43 -3.05 -1.07
C PRO A 623 29.95 -3.02 -1.03
N ASN A 624 30.57 -1.85 -1.22
CA ASN A 624 32.02 -1.63 -1.10
C ASN A 624 32.52 -1.55 0.37
N GLY A 625 31.62 -1.67 1.36
CA GLY A 625 31.94 -1.64 2.80
C GLY A 625 32.07 -0.26 3.42
N LYS A 626 31.85 0.84 2.66
CA LYS A 626 31.81 2.20 3.22
C LYS A 626 30.50 2.48 3.92
N GLU A 627 30.55 3.12 5.10
CA GLU A 627 29.40 3.54 5.87
C GLU A 627 28.72 4.76 5.21
N ILE A 628 27.40 4.70 5.04
CA ILE A 628 26.60 5.81 4.56
C ILE A 628 26.38 6.76 5.74
N VAL A 629 26.93 7.96 5.68
CA VAL A 629 26.90 8.94 6.79
C VAL A 629 25.85 10.03 6.60
N ALA A 630 25.39 10.30 5.39
CA ALA A 630 24.40 11.33 5.08
C ALA A 630 22.97 10.79 5.20
N LYS A 631 22.54 10.45 6.40
CA LYS A 631 21.20 9.92 6.71
C LYS A 631 20.30 10.93 7.39
N ASP A 632 20.88 11.96 7.97
CA ASP A 632 20.21 13.02 8.72
C ASP A 632 20.33 14.36 7.98
N ASN A 633 19.36 15.24 8.24
CA ASN A 633 19.45 16.67 7.98
C ASN A 633 19.14 17.47 9.25
N SER A 634 19.20 18.81 9.20
CA SER A 634 18.97 19.67 10.38
C SER A 634 17.54 19.58 10.95
N ILE A 635 16.60 18.93 10.24
CA ILE A 635 15.23 18.70 10.72
C ILE A 635 15.10 17.31 11.31
N SER A 636 15.55 16.24 10.62
CA SER A 636 15.40 14.88 11.10
C SER A 636 16.13 14.64 12.43
N VAL A 637 17.25 15.35 12.70
CA VAL A 637 17.96 15.27 13.99
C VAL A 637 17.13 15.78 15.17
N LEU A 638 16.09 16.60 14.94
CA LEU A 638 15.20 17.09 15.99
C LEU A 638 14.41 15.96 16.66
N ARG A 639 14.32 14.76 16.04
CA ARG A 639 13.70 13.58 16.65
C ARG A 639 14.30 13.22 18.01
N LYS A 640 15.57 13.58 18.25
CA LYS A 640 16.27 13.34 19.52
C LYS A 640 15.71 14.18 20.66
N GLU A 641 15.05 15.28 20.35
CA GLU A 641 14.36 16.15 21.29
C GLU A 641 12.85 15.90 21.27
N ASP A 642 12.27 15.87 20.07
CA ASP A 642 10.84 15.77 19.84
C ASP A 642 10.56 15.18 18.44
N PRO A 643 10.11 13.93 18.33
CA PRO A 643 9.81 13.31 17.03
C PRO A 643 8.76 14.05 16.21
N GLU A 644 7.82 14.78 16.84
CA GLU A 644 6.80 15.54 16.13
C GLU A 644 7.36 16.73 15.34
N LYS A 645 8.56 17.21 15.71
CA LYS A 645 9.27 18.27 14.98
C LYS A 645 10.11 17.76 13.83
N ALA A 646 10.42 16.47 13.83
CA ALA A 646 11.31 15.85 12.87
C ALA A 646 10.59 15.15 11.71
N TYR A 647 9.42 14.57 11.98
CA TYR A 647 8.71 13.71 11.02
C TYR A 647 7.39 14.32 10.58
N PHE A 648 7.24 14.45 9.26
CA PHE A 648 6.06 15.00 8.59
C PHE A 648 5.06 13.93 8.16
N GLN A 649 5.42 12.65 8.30
CA GLN A 649 4.65 11.49 7.86
C GLN A 649 4.37 11.49 6.34
N CYS A 650 5.21 12.16 5.57
CA CYS A 650 5.14 12.18 4.12
C CYS A 650 6.55 12.17 3.50
N HIS A 651 6.63 11.52 2.34
CA HIS A 651 7.82 11.48 1.48
C HIS A 651 7.31 11.42 0.05
N THR A 652 7.53 12.49 -0.71
CA THR A 652 6.96 12.65 -2.05
C THR A 652 8.05 12.89 -3.07
N ASP A 653 8.31 11.89 -3.93
CA ASP A 653 9.35 11.91 -4.95
C ASP A 653 8.89 12.63 -6.21
N ILE A 654 9.65 13.64 -6.63
CA ILE A 654 9.39 14.45 -7.81
C ILE A 654 10.51 14.21 -8.82
N THR A 655 10.23 13.40 -9.84
CA THR A 655 11.22 12.98 -10.85
C THR A 655 11.26 13.92 -12.04
N ILE A 656 12.45 14.33 -12.48
CA ILE A 656 12.69 15.07 -13.73
C ILE A 656 13.00 14.08 -14.84
N PRO A 657 12.26 14.06 -15.97
CA PRO A 657 12.58 13.21 -17.11
C PRO A 657 13.92 13.59 -17.75
N TYR A 658 14.66 12.59 -18.28
CA TYR A 658 15.99 12.83 -18.89
C TYR A 658 15.98 13.87 -20.01
N GLU A 659 14.91 13.95 -20.81
CA GLU A 659 14.80 14.94 -21.91
C GLU A 659 14.65 16.37 -21.42
N GLU A 660 14.25 16.58 -20.18
CA GLU A 660 14.13 17.90 -19.55
C GLU A 660 15.41 18.35 -18.86
N LEU A 661 16.46 17.51 -18.84
CA LEU A 661 17.74 17.80 -18.21
C LEU A 661 18.77 18.31 -19.19
N ASP A 662 19.39 19.45 -18.85
CA ASP A 662 20.62 19.92 -19.49
C ASP A 662 21.83 19.29 -18.81
N GLU A 663 21.97 19.45 -17.48
CA GLU A 663 23.17 18.99 -16.80
C GLU A 663 22.92 18.62 -15.32
N ILE A 664 23.62 17.56 -14.89
CA ILE A 664 23.90 17.29 -13.47
C ILE A 664 25.39 17.25 -13.30
N SER A 665 25.92 18.13 -12.44
CA SER A 665 27.35 18.20 -12.14
C SER A 665 27.60 18.32 -10.65
N VAL A 666 28.65 17.67 -10.16
CA VAL A 666 29.14 17.85 -8.80
C VAL A 666 30.27 18.89 -8.82
N VAL A 667 30.24 19.81 -7.85
CA VAL A 667 31.26 20.85 -7.69
C VAL A 667 32.04 20.58 -6.41
N THR A 668 33.36 20.41 -6.53
CA THR A 668 34.25 20.17 -5.40
C THR A 668 34.55 21.48 -4.64
N LYS A 669 35.15 21.37 -3.47
CA LYS A 669 35.59 22.55 -2.68
C LYS A 669 36.55 23.46 -3.41
N GLU A 670 37.39 22.90 -4.30
CA GLU A 670 38.34 23.63 -5.11
C GLU A 670 37.67 24.27 -6.34
N GLY A 671 36.35 24.11 -6.49
CA GLY A 671 35.61 24.62 -7.64
C GLY A 671 35.74 23.78 -8.90
N LYS A 672 36.31 22.58 -8.84
CA LYS A 672 36.34 21.64 -9.97
C LYS A 672 34.93 21.12 -10.21
N ARG A 673 34.51 21.13 -11.47
CA ARG A 673 33.23 20.61 -11.92
C ARG A 673 33.40 19.25 -12.56
N ILE A 674 32.66 18.23 -12.08
CA ILE A 674 32.61 16.89 -12.64
C ILE A 674 31.18 16.68 -13.16
N ILE A 675 31.03 16.46 -14.46
CA ILE A 675 29.74 16.31 -15.11
C ILE A 675 29.34 14.84 -15.09
N LEU A 676 28.17 14.54 -14.50
CA LEU A 676 27.56 13.21 -14.44
C LEU A 676 26.63 12.96 -15.63
N LEU A 677 25.71 13.93 -15.86
CA LEU A 677 24.80 13.94 -16.99
C LEU A 677 24.94 15.23 -17.80
N LYS A 678 24.80 15.10 -19.12
CA LYS A 678 24.68 16.26 -20.03
C LYS A 678 23.70 15.95 -21.15
N ASN A 679 22.76 16.90 -21.38
CA ASN A 679 21.69 16.75 -22.37
C ASN A 679 20.90 15.43 -22.23
N GLY A 680 20.59 15.03 -21.01
CA GLY A 680 19.84 13.80 -20.70
C GLY A 680 20.62 12.50 -20.96
N ARG A 681 21.96 12.55 -21.00
CA ARG A 681 22.84 11.38 -21.18
C ARG A 681 23.88 11.30 -20.07
N PHE A 682 24.17 10.10 -19.64
CA PHE A 682 25.26 9.82 -18.71
C PHE A 682 26.60 9.98 -19.43
N VAL A 683 27.46 10.88 -18.96
CA VAL A 683 28.71 11.24 -19.58
C VAL A 683 29.96 11.02 -18.71
N LEU A 684 29.74 10.62 -17.45
CA LEU A 684 30.83 10.24 -16.56
C LEU A 684 31.47 8.96 -17.09
N PRO A 685 32.82 8.91 -17.24
CA PRO A 685 33.50 7.71 -17.78
C PRO A 685 33.15 6.44 -17.00
N GLY A 686 32.69 5.41 -17.73
CA GLY A 686 32.25 4.12 -17.19
C GLY A 686 30.77 4.04 -16.81
N THR A 687 29.96 5.06 -17.15
CA THR A 687 28.49 5.05 -16.98
C THR A 687 27.75 4.96 -18.32
N GLU A 688 28.47 4.88 -19.45
CA GLU A 688 27.91 4.96 -20.80
C GLU A 688 26.92 3.84 -21.13
N VAL A 689 27.04 2.68 -20.47
CA VAL A 689 26.13 1.55 -20.64
C VAL A 689 24.69 1.91 -20.30
N LEU A 690 24.49 2.89 -19.41
CA LEU A 690 23.15 3.40 -19.05
C LEU A 690 22.49 4.13 -20.24
N ASN A 691 23.24 4.59 -21.24
CA ASN A 691 22.68 5.23 -22.43
C ASN A 691 22.18 4.23 -23.48
N GLU A 692 22.58 2.96 -23.43
CA GLU A 692 22.21 1.98 -24.45
C GLU A 692 20.69 1.83 -24.68
N PRO A 693 19.82 1.78 -23.65
CA PRO A 693 18.38 1.72 -23.86
C PRO A 693 17.84 2.97 -24.57
N LEU A 694 18.35 4.15 -24.23
CA LEU A 694 17.95 5.44 -24.80
C LEU A 694 18.35 5.50 -26.30
N GLU A 695 19.57 5.12 -26.63
CA GLU A 695 20.08 5.10 -28.02
C GLU A 695 19.34 4.10 -28.91
N ARG A 696 19.03 2.91 -28.36
CA ARG A 696 18.22 1.90 -29.08
C ARG A 696 16.83 2.43 -29.38
N TRP A 697 16.23 3.13 -28.44
CA TRP A 697 14.91 3.74 -28.59
C TRP A 697 14.90 4.80 -29.68
N GLU A 698 15.87 5.72 -29.69
CA GLU A 698 16.00 6.79 -30.70
C GLU A 698 16.20 6.23 -32.10
N LYS A 699 17.13 5.26 -32.30
CA LYS A 699 17.33 4.58 -33.56
C LYS A 699 16.09 3.92 -34.12
N ASN A 700 15.27 3.31 -33.23
CA ASN A 700 14.02 2.68 -33.63
C ASN A 700 12.93 3.70 -34.00
N ALA A 701 12.92 4.87 -33.34
CA ALA A 701 12.01 5.97 -33.67
C ALA A 701 12.33 6.61 -35.03
N GLU A 702 13.60 6.83 -35.32
CA GLU A 702 14.08 7.33 -36.63
C GLU A 702 13.77 6.35 -37.76
N GLY A 703 13.99 5.04 -37.55
CA GLY A 703 13.68 3.99 -38.53
C GLY A 703 12.19 3.88 -38.87
N ARG A 704 11.29 4.19 -37.95
CA ARG A 704 9.84 4.24 -38.23
C ARG A 704 9.45 5.44 -39.08
N ASN A 705 10.07 6.60 -38.88
CA ASN A 705 9.82 7.81 -39.68
C ASN A 705 10.35 7.68 -41.12
N CYS A 706 11.38 6.86 -41.35
CA CYS A 706 11.89 6.60 -42.70
C CYS A 706 11.05 5.58 -43.52
N ASN A 707 10.30 4.72 -42.87
CA ASN A 707 9.45 3.70 -43.53
C ASN A 707 7.99 4.13 -43.71
N GLY A 708 7.63 5.32 -43.27
CA GLY A 708 6.26 5.91 -43.33
C GLY A 708 6.09 7.01 -44.38
N GLN A 709 7.00 7.12 -45.36
CA GLN A 709 6.88 7.99 -46.56
C GLN A 709 6.60 7.19 -47.79
#